data_0cf624847f901c87392086c4115424c3
#
_entry.id   0cf624847f901c87392086c4115424c3
#
_cell.length_a   1.000
_cell.length_b   1.000
_cell.length_c   1.000
_cell.angle_alpha   90.00
_cell.angle_beta   90.00
_cell.angle_gamma   90.00
#
_symmetry.space_group_name_H-M   'P 1'
#
loop_
_entity.id
_entity.type
_entity.pdbx_description
1 polymer ?
#
loop_
_entity_poly.entity_id
_entity_poly.type
_entity_poly.pdbx_seq_one_letter_code
_entity_poly.pdbx_strand_id
1 'polypeptide(L)'
;MSDRTPSRRENTFLVAIFCVALIAHVYLATYNWRSGFLPGHEFRQAQTAMICYYIDLQNNFSLFYETPLLGKPWVSILLEVPIYEWTVVKLSRFAKLQHFMAARTVSLTCFYVALPAFYLLLGRFKLSRPRRLLVLALILTSPVYIFYSRAFLMESMEVMCCAWFLLGFVRTMDGRSWAWLAVTIVAGTGAALIKSATFAVWLLPAAGYGAWLLWRDLRSGQGWRVPLRTLLWGAATVVVALGALRWWINLTDPIKAAHASAHIFTAKSLSQDNWGLLNFSGRFSRQTWGLLLERWQQAVMAPWVIGVALAGGLVFFRRMRGPVLGLAAVFFLAQLLFPFAYAYQDYYFYACTVFLLGALAFVLCGVLDSPLPRWLGWLVIVALFGAQLNAYWRDYRTSQVVISNGGFPFTEALRDLAPRNSVFIIAGADWCGIVPYYARHKALMIRTGLENDSAYLERAFDDLTGEKVSALVMMGDQRGNHALIDRVAARFGLDTTPSFTHALADVYFSRGNLDLDESLKSGLRYSGVTFRSRVVAEKPTNTPFKISANLAQSAFGNVAPAPYQAYFTYGLAHENVDGESAIFAHPDSDLWLRPPADATQIKWEFGLLARAYERTDGKTDGVEFTITGEQADGSSRVVFRRLLDPANRAADRGRQRENIAYRPMDGEVLHFSTRPNQDTNFDWAYWARIEVK
;
A
#
# COMPACT_ATOMS: atom_id res chain seq x y z
N MET A 1 40.60 -23.07 -12.61
CA MET A 1 39.73 -23.44 -11.49
C MET A 1 38.82 -24.56 -11.99
N SER A 2 38.93 -25.75 -11.38
CA SER A 2 38.11 -26.91 -11.78
C SER A 2 36.63 -26.59 -11.57
N ASP A 3 35.81 -26.84 -12.59
CA ASP A 3 34.35 -26.77 -12.48
C ASP A 3 33.90 -27.81 -11.42
N ARG A 4 33.65 -27.34 -10.23
CA ARG A 4 33.20 -28.17 -9.11
C ARG A 4 31.79 -28.62 -9.42
N THR A 5 31.58 -29.89 -9.76
CA THR A 5 30.24 -30.44 -9.97
C THR A 5 29.50 -30.44 -8.62
N PRO A 6 28.29 -29.88 -8.57
CA PRO A 6 27.51 -29.81 -7.31
C PRO A 6 27.20 -31.24 -6.83
N SER A 7 27.39 -31.48 -5.54
CA SER A 7 27.06 -32.77 -4.96
C SER A 7 25.55 -33.04 -4.92
N ARG A 8 25.13 -34.32 -4.90
CA ARG A 8 23.71 -34.68 -4.76
C ARG A 8 23.09 -34.05 -3.49
N ARG A 9 23.83 -33.98 -2.40
CA ARG A 9 23.40 -33.36 -1.12
C ARG A 9 23.20 -31.85 -1.28
N GLU A 10 24.07 -31.14 -1.99
CA GLU A 10 23.94 -29.73 -2.29
C GLU A 10 22.68 -29.45 -3.10
N ASN A 11 22.46 -30.22 -4.15
CA ASN A 11 21.25 -30.09 -4.99
C ASN A 11 19.96 -30.32 -4.19
N THR A 12 19.93 -31.33 -3.32
CA THR A 12 18.77 -31.59 -2.44
C THR A 12 18.52 -30.43 -1.50
N PHE A 13 19.58 -29.83 -0.94
CA PHE A 13 19.46 -28.71 -0.03
C PHE A 13 18.93 -27.44 -0.72
N LEU A 14 19.38 -27.15 -1.94
CA LEU A 14 18.84 -26.02 -2.72
C LEU A 14 17.37 -26.20 -3.07
N VAL A 15 16.92 -27.43 -3.37
CA VAL A 15 15.50 -27.73 -3.56
C VAL A 15 14.72 -27.52 -2.26
N ALA A 16 15.26 -27.97 -1.13
CA ALA A 16 14.63 -27.77 0.17
C ALA A 16 14.47 -26.28 0.52
N ILE A 17 15.50 -25.45 0.26
CA ILE A 17 15.41 -23.98 0.42
C ILE A 17 14.27 -23.40 -0.39
N PHE A 18 14.13 -23.82 -1.64
CA PHE A 18 13.02 -23.37 -2.49
C PHE A 18 11.66 -23.77 -1.92
N CYS A 19 11.50 -25.01 -1.49
CA CYS A 19 10.25 -25.50 -0.89
C CYS A 19 9.89 -24.69 0.38
N VAL A 20 10.87 -24.46 1.26
CA VAL A 20 10.69 -23.67 2.48
C VAL A 20 10.32 -22.21 2.12
N ALA A 21 11.02 -21.60 1.16
CA ALA A 21 10.73 -20.25 0.70
C ALA A 21 9.31 -20.15 0.10
N LEU A 22 8.88 -21.15 -0.66
CA LEU A 22 7.53 -21.19 -1.24
C LEU A 22 6.47 -21.29 -0.14
N ILE A 23 6.64 -22.21 0.82
CA ILE A 23 5.71 -22.35 1.94
C ILE A 23 5.65 -21.05 2.76
N ALA A 24 6.81 -20.47 3.07
CA ALA A 24 6.90 -19.20 3.78
C ALA A 24 6.20 -18.06 3.02
N HIS A 25 6.44 -17.96 1.70
CA HIS A 25 5.76 -16.94 0.88
C HIS A 25 4.24 -17.12 0.90
N VAL A 26 3.74 -18.35 0.68
CA VAL A 26 2.29 -18.63 0.73
C VAL A 26 1.73 -18.22 2.08
N TYR A 27 2.35 -18.63 3.17
CA TYR A 27 1.90 -18.29 4.53
C TYR A 27 1.89 -16.77 4.76
N LEU A 28 2.99 -16.08 4.44
CA LEU A 28 3.12 -14.64 4.68
C LEU A 28 2.21 -13.83 3.73
N ALA A 29 2.11 -14.21 2.47
CA ALA A 29 1.25 -13.52 1.49
C ALA A 29 -0.25 -13.75 1.74
N THR A 30 -0.65 -14.84 2.39
CA THR A 30 -2.06 -15.11 2.71
C THR A 30 -2.46 -14.69 4.13
N TYR A 31 -1.53 -14.21 4.94
CA TYR A 31 -1.82 -13.72 6.28
C TYR A 31 -2.79 -12.52 6.23
N ASN A 32 -3.81 -12.50 7.09
CA ASN A 32 -4.88 -11.49 7.08
C ASN A 32 -5.57 -11.34 5.71
N TRP A 33 -5.89 -12.44 5.05
CA TRP A 33 -6.44 -12.46 3.69
C TRP A 33 -7.72 -11.64 3.52
N ARG A 34 -8.53 -11.50 4.59
CA ARG A 34 -9.80 -10.80 4.58
C ARG A 34 -9.73 -9.32 5.01
N SER A 35 -8.55 -8.81 5.38
CA SER A 35 -8.38 -7.39 5.74
C SER A 35 -8.69 -6.46 4.56
N GLY A 36 -8.92 -5.17 4.83
CA GLY A 36 -9.10 -4.12 3.83
C GLY A 36 -7.84 -3.83 3.00
N PHE A 37 -7.61 -2.60 2.60
CA PHE A 37 -6.39 -2.19 1.89
C PHE A 37 -5.14 -2.44 2.75
N LEU A 38 -4.03 -2.73 2.08
CA LEU A 38 -2.74 -2.82 2.76
C LEU A 38 -2.30 -1.41 3.16
N PRO A 39 -2.03 -1.17 4.46
CA PRO A 39 -1.60 0.13 4.95
C PRO A 39 -0.33 0.64 4.26
N GLY A 40 -0.23 1.97 4.14
CA GLY A 40 0.88 2.66 3.49
C GLY A 40 0.71 2.90 1.99
N HIS A 41 -0.21 2.20 1.33
CA HIS A 41 -0.51 2.35 -0.10
C HIS A 41 -2.00 2.25 -0.40
N GLU A 42 -2.82 2.62 0.54
CA GLU A 42 -4.29 2.62 0.41
C GLU A 42 -4.75 3.51 -0.74
N PHE A 43 -4.04 4.61 -0.96
CA PHE A 43 -4.31 5.58 -2.01
C PHE A 43 -4.48 4.91 -3.38
N ARG A 44 -3.46 4.18 -3.86
CA ARG A 44 -3.50 3.55 -5.20
C ARG A 44 -4.43 2.33 -5.22
N GLN A 45 -4.48 1.57 -4.13
CA GLN A 45 -5.41 0.44 -4.01
C GLN A 45 -6.86 0.90 -4.03
N ALA A 46 -7.19 2.01 -3.35
CA ALA A 46 -8.54 2.58 -3.34
C ALA A 46 -8.99 3.04 -4.72
N GLN A 47 -8.08 3.60 -5.52
CA GLN A 47 -8.36 3.99 -6.89
C GLN A 47 -8.70 2.77 -7.76
N THR A 48 -7.88 1.72 -7.73
CA THR A 48 -8.13 0.48 -8.48
C THR A 48 -9.43 -0.19 -8.02
N ALA A 49 -9.70 -0.19 -6.70
CA ALA A 49 -10.92 -0.75 -6.14
C ALA A 49 -12.17 0.06 -6.52
N MET A 50 -12.05 1.39 -6.61
CA MET A 50 -13.13 2.27 -7.09
C MET A 50 -13.51 1.94 -8.52
N ILE A 51 -12.53 1.76 -9.40
CA ILE A 51 -12.77 1.34 -10.79
C ILE A 51 -13.50 -0.01 -10.81
N CYS A 52 -13.02 -1.01 -10.05
CA CYS A 52 -13.70 -2.29 -9.95
C CYS A 52 -15.16 -2.16 -9.46
N TYR A 53 -15.38 -1.32 -8.43
CA TYR A 53 -16.71 -1.11 -7.87
C TYR A 53 -17.69 -0.53 -8.92
N TYR A 54 -17.27 0.48 -9.69
CA TYR A 54 -18.14 1.10 -10.71
C TYR A 54 -18.30 0.22 -11.96
N ILE A 55 -17.28 -0.53 -12.39
CA ILE A 55 -17.42 -1.55 -13.43
C ILE A 55 -18.46 -2.60 -13.02
N ASP A 56 -18.41 -3.06 -11.76
CA ASP A 56 -19.33 -4.05 -11.23
C ASP A 56 -20.76 -3.50 -11.10
N LEU A 57 -20.90 -2.32 -10.49
CA LEU A 57 -22.19 -1.66 -10.27
C LEU A 57 -22.94 -1.37 -11.58
N GLN A 58 -22.23 -0.89 -12.59
CA GLN A 58 -22.80 -0.47 -13.88
C GLN A 58 -22.80 -1.60 -14.92
N ASN A 59 -22.16 -2.72 -14.63
CA ASN A 59 -21.88 -3.79 -15.60
C ASN A 59 -21.16 -3.27 -16.86
N ASN A 60 -20.30 -2.30 -16.68
CA ASN A 60 -19.61 -1.60 -17.79
C ASN A 60 -18.19 -2.16 -17.99
N PHE A 61 -18.03 -3.14 -18.87
CA PHE A 61 -16.72 -3.70 -19.27
C PHE A 61 -16.16 -3.02 -20.53
N SER A 62 -16.37 -1.72 -20.68
CA SER A 62 -15.82 -0.94 -21.79
C SER A 62 -14.44 -0.35 -21.46
N LEU A 63 -13.79 0.19 -22.49
CA LEU A 63 -12.55 0.95 -22.34
C LEU A 63 -12.76 2.32 -21.65
N PHE A 64 -13.98 2.83 -21.72
CA PHE A 64 -14.38 4.08 -21.07
C PHE A 64 -15.05 3.77 -19.73
N TYR A 65 -14.23 3.46 -18.75
CA TYR A 65 -14.65 3.15 -17.39
C TYR A 65 -14.65 4.42 -16.52
N GLU A 66 -15.48 4.42 -15.50
CA GLU A 66 -15.51 5.52 -14.54
C GLU A 66 -14.43 5.39 -13.46
N THR A 67 -13.74 6.49 -13.21
CA THR A 67 -12.90 6.73 -12.02
C THR A 67 -13.40 8.02 -11.36
N PRO A 68 -14.52 7.97 -10.62
CA PRO A 68 -15.25 9.16 -10.22
C PRO A 68 -14.64 9.84 -8.98
N LEU A 69 -13.43 10.38 -9.16
CA LEU A 69 -12.65 11.05 -8.10
C LEU A 69 -12.46 12.54 -8.33
N LEU A 70 -12.51 13.04 -9.58
CA LEU A 70 -12.17 14.43 -9.87
C LEU A 70 -13.35 15.25 -10.42
N GLY A 71 -14.57 14.79 -10.22
CA GLY A 71 -15.76 15.40 -10.82
C GLY A 71 -16.01 14.89 -12.24
N LYS A 72 -16.96 15.51 -12.94
CA LYS A 72 -17.32 15.17 -14.32
C LYS A 72 -16.29 15.68 -15.34
N PRO A 73 -16.18 15.02 -16.51
CA PRO A 73 -16.77 13.72 -16.84
C PRO A 73 -16.10 12.59 -16.03
N TRP A 74 -16.91 11.64 -15.53
CA TRP A 74 -16.44 10.56 -14.64
C TRP A 74 -15.42 9.62 -15.28
N VAL A 75 -15.30 9.65 -16.60
CA VAL A 75 -14.31 8.91 -17.39
C VAL A 75 -12.99 9.69 -17.58
N SER A 76 -12.74 10.71 -16.80
CA SER A 76 -11.58 11.61 -16.98
C SER A 76 -10.23 11.01 -16.61
N ILE A 77 -10.18 10.03 -15.71
CA ILE A 77 -8.94 9.40 -15.25
C ILE A 77 -8.77 8.03 -15.93
N LEU A 78 -8.49 8.03 -17.23
CA LEU A 78 -8.22 6.82 -18.01
C LEU A 78 -6.70 6.59 -18.07
N LEU A 79 -6.11 6.01 -17.02
CA LEU A 79 -4.67 5.77 -16.95
C LEU A 79 -4.26 4.54 -17.76
N GLU A 80 -4.81 3.39 -17.41
CA GLU A 80 -4.49 2.09 -18.00
C GLU A 80 -5.74 1.48 -18.68
N VAL A 81 -5.53 0.48 -19.53
CA VAL A 81 -6.65 -0.36 -19.97
C VAL A 81 -7.04 -1.29 -18.80
N PRO A 82 -8.31 -1.36 -18.39
CA PRO A 82 -8.71 -1.97 -17.12
C PRO A 82 -8.78 -3.52 -17.19
N ILE A 83 -7.75 -4.15 -17.76
CA ILE A 83 -7.65 -5.61 -17.89
C ILE A 83 -7.63 -6.29 -16.52
N TYR A 84 -6.90 -5.70 -15.58
CA TYR A 84 -6.82 -6.20 -14.21
C TYR A 84 -8.17 -6.08 -13.52
N GLU A 85 -8.81 -4.92 -13.59
CA GLU A 85 -10.09 -4.62 -12.97
C GLU A 85 -11.20 -5.52 -13.54
N TRP A 86 -11.25 -5.71 -14.86
CA TRP A 86 -12.19 -6.65 -15.49
C TRP A 86 -11.99 -8.08 -14.98
N THR A 87 -10.74 -8.50 -14.82
CA THR A 87 -10.42 -9.84 -14.31
C THR A 87 -10.88 -10.00 -12.87
N VAL A 88 -10.65 -8.97 -12.04
CA VAL A 88 -11.08 -8.96 -10.63
C VAL A 88 -12.60 -9.02 -10.53
N VAL A 89 -13.33 -8.18 -11.27
CA VAL A 89 -14.80 -8.14 -11.24
C VAL A 89 -15.40 -9.45 -11.74
N LYS A 90 -14.89 -10.01 -12.84
CA LYS A 90 -15.34 -11.32 -13.36
C LYS A 90 -15.10 -12.44 -12.36
N LEU A 91 -13.92 -12.48 -11.73
CA LEU A 91 -13.62 -13.48 -10.69
C LEU A 91 -14.51 -13.29 -9.46
N SER A 92 -14.72 -12.05 -9.01
CA SER A 92 -15.60 -11.71 -7.90
C SER A 92 -17.01 -12.25 -8.12
N ARG A 93 -17.59 -12.02 -9.30
CA ARG A 93 -18.92 -12.51 -9.68
C ARG A 93 -18.97 -14.03 -9.79
N PHE A 94 -18.01 -14.62 -10.48
CA PHE A 94 -17.97 -16.07 -10.71
C PHE A 94 -17.82 -16.86 -9.42
N ALA A 95 -16.87 -16.46 -8.54
CA ALA A 95 -16.57 -17.16 -7.30
C ALA A 95 -17.35 -16.60 -6.08
N LYS A 96 -18.23 -15.59 -6.29
CA LYS A 96 -18.99 -14.89 -5.23
C LYS A 96 -18.08 -14.36 -4.12
N LEU A 97 -16.92 -13.81 -4.49
CA LEU A 97 -15.94 -13.24 -3.58
C LEU A 97 -16.13 -11.72 -3.46
N GLN A 98 -15.79 -11.17 -2.31
CA GLN A 98 -15.60 -9.71 -2.19
C GLN A 98 -14.47 -9.23 -3.11
N HIS A 99 -14.54 -8.01 -3.64
CA HIS A 99 -13.54 -7.45 -4.55
C HIS A 99 -12.11 -7.55 -4.00
N PHE A 100 -11.90 -7.30 -2.70
CA PHE A 100 -10.58 -7.46 -2.07
C PHE A 100 -10.03 -8.88 -2.18
N MET A 101 -10.85 -9.89 -1.95
CA MET A 101 -10.43 -11.29 -2.02
C MET A 101 -10.18 -11.70 -3.47
N ALA A 102 -11.04 -11.26 -4.39
CA ALA A 102 -10.85 -11.51 -5.83
C ALA A 102 -9.56 -10.85 -6.34
N ALA A 103 -9.32 -9.59 -5.98
CA ALA A 103 -8.11 -8.85 -6.37
C ALA A 103 -6.83 -9.52 -5.86
N ARG A 104 -6.81 -9.92 -4.59
CA ARG A 104 -5.68 -10.66 -4.01
C ARG A 104 -5.44 -11.99 -4.71
N THR A 105 -6.52 -12.71 -5.01
CA THR A 105 -6.42 -13.98 -5.74
C THR A 105 -5.85 -13.78 -7.14
N VAL A 106 -6.32 -12.76 -7.89
CA VAL A 106 -5.78 -12.42 -9.21
C VAL A 106 -4.29 -12.05 -9.10
N SER A 107 -3.95 -11.12 -8.19
CA SER A 107 -2.57 -10.66 -8.03
C SER A 107 -1.62 -11.80 -7.65
N LEU A 108 -1.98 -12.61 -6.65
CA LEU A 108 -1.13 -13.72 -6.20
C LEU A 108 -1.01 -14.83 -7.26
N THR A 109 -2.09 -15.12 -8.00
CA THR A 109 -2.05 -16.06 -9.13
C THR A 109 -1.12 -15.56 -10.23
N CYS A 110 -1.23 -14.30 -10.63
CA CYS A 110 -0.33 -13.69 -11.62
C CYS A 110 1.14 -13.76 -11.18
N PHE A 111 1.43 -13.50 -9.90
CA PHE A 111 2.78 -13.64 -9.36
C PHE A 111 3.31 -15.07 -9.53
N TYR A 112 2.54 -16.08 -9.15
CA TYR A 112 2.99 -17.47 -9.31
C TYR A 112 3.09 -17.90 -10.78
N VAL A 113 2.23 -17.40 -11.67
CA VAL A 113 2.31 -17.65 -13.13
C VAL A 113 3.55 -16.98 -13.77
N ALA A 114 4.12 -15.94 -13.15
CA ALA A 114 5.39 -15.35 -13.59
C ALA A 114 6.61 -16.24 -13.29
N LEU A 115 6.58 -17.04 -12.21
CA LEU A 115 7.74 -17.85 -11.78
C LEU A 115 8.24 -18.86 -12.82
N PRO A 116 7.39 -19.61 -13.56
CA PRO A 116 7.83 -20.45 -14.66
C PRO A 116 8.59 -19.70 -15.76
N ALA A 117 8.15 -18.48 -16.09
CA ALA A 117 8.86 -17.67 -17.09
C ALA A 117 10.26 -17.29 -16.58
N PHE A 118 10.42 -16.89 -15.31
CA PHE A 118 11.73 -16.64 -14.69
C PHE A 118 12.60 -17.89 -14.70
N TYR A 119 12.06 -19.03 -14.28
CA TYR A 119 12.78 -20.30 -14.28
C TYR A 119 13.32 -20.67 -15.66
N LEU A 120 12.51 -20.49 -16.71
CA LEU A 120 12.91 -20.79 -18.09
C LEU A 120 13.94 -19.79 -18.64
N LEU A 121 13.81 -18.48 -18.31
CA LEU A 121 14.78 -17.45 -18.64
C LEU A 121 16.16 -17.73 -18.02
N LEU A 122 16.19 -18.14 -16.75
CA LEU A 122 17.42 -18.51 -16.05
C LEU A 122 18.16 -19.69 -16.72
N GLY A 123 17.45 -20.52 -17.46
CA GLY A 123 18.04 -21.58 -18.27
C GLY A 123 19.00 -21.10 -19.35
N ARG A 124 18.82 -19.87 -19.83
CA ARG A 124 19.71 -19.26 -20.83
C ARG A 124 21.11 -19.00 -20.31
N PHE A 125 21.25 -18.77 -19.00
CA PHE A 125 22.53 -18.58 -18.33
C PHE A 125 23.22 -19.91 -17.97
N LYS A 126 22.74 -21.05 -18.48
CA LYS A 126 23.28 -22.37 -18.23
C LYS A 126 23.30 -22.77 -16.74
N LEU A 127 22.45 -22.15 -15.91
CA LEU A 127 22.30 -22.54 -14.51
C LEU A 127 21.65 -23.93 -14.41
N SER A 128 22.17 -24.75 -13.50
CA SER A 128 21.56 -26.06 -13.16
C SER A 128 20.16 -25.88 -12.56
N ARG A 129 19.31 -26.90 -12.67
CA ARG A 129 17.93 -26.83 -12.13
C ARG A 129 17.85 -26.39 -10.68
N PRO A 130 18.64 -26.95 -9.73
CA PRO A 130 18.59 -26.49 -8.33
C PRO A 130 19.03 -25.04 -8.13
N ARG A 131 19.99 -24.55 -8.94
CA ARG A 131 20.42 -23.14 -8.86
C ARG A 131 19.36 -22.16 -9.36
N ARG A 132 18.59 -22.53 -10.36
CA ARG A 132 17.41 -21.73 -10.78
C ARG A 132 16.37 -21.66 -9.67
N LEU A 133 16.17 -22.74 -8.91
CA LEU A 133 15.29 -22.75 -7.75
C LEU A 133 15.80 -21.84 -6.61
N LEU A 134 17.12 -21.73 -6.42
CA LEU A 134 17.69 -20.78 -5.46
C LEU A 134 17.34 -19.32 -5.85
N VAL A 135 17.39 -18.98 -7.15
CA VAL A 135 16.97 -17.65 -7.62
C VAL A 135 15.50 -17.40 -7.31
N LEU A 136 14.63 -18.37 -7.61
CA LEU A 136 13.21 -18.27 -7.29
C LEU A 136 12.96 -18.17 -5.77
N ALA A 137 13.75 -18.85 -4.96
CA ALA A 137 13.66 -18.75 -3.51
C ALA A 137 13.97 -17.33 -3.02
N LEU A 138 14.98 -16.64 -3.59
CA LEU A 138 15.26 -15.23 -3.29
C LEU A 138 14.10 -14.30 -3.71
N ILE A 139 13.45 -14.58 -4.83
CA ILE A 139 12.26 -13.82 -5.25
C ILE A 139 11.13 -14.02 -4.24
N LEU A 140 10.87 -15.26 -3.84
CA LEU A 140 9.81 -15.61 -2.90
C LEU A 140 10.01 -15.03 -1.48
N THR A 141 11.24 -14.78 -1.06
CA THR A 141 11.54 -14.21 0.26
C THR A 141 11.76 -12.69 0.25
N SER A 142 11.68 -12.07 -0.92
CA SER A 142 11.88 -10.63 -1.04
C SER A 142 10.69 -9.86 -0.42
N PRO A 143 10.97 -8.83 0.40
CA PRO A 143 9.94 -8.03 1.07
C PRO A 143 8.86 -7.49 0.12
N VAL A 144 9.28 -6.89 -0.98
CA VAL A 144 8.39 -6.30 -1.98
C VAL A 144 7.47 -7.36 -2.63
N TYR A 145 7.98 -8.58 -2.87
CA TYR A 145 7.16 -9.64 -3.46
C TYR A 145 6.24 -10.31 -2.46
N ILE A 146 6.64 -10.46 -1.19
CA ILE A 146 5.74 -10.95 -0.14
C ILE A 146 4.57 -9.99 0.05
N PHE A 147 4.83 -8.69 0.12
CA PHE A 147 3.82 -7.69 0.44
C PHE A 147 2.93 -7.36 -0.76
N TYR A 148 3.51 -7.00 -1.91
CA TYR A 148 2.74 -6.53 -3.06
C TYR A 148 2.17 -7.62 -3.96
N SER A 149 2.62 -8.89 -3.87
CA SER A 149 2.01 -9.98 -4.64
C SER A 149 0.54 -10.21 -4.32
N ARG A 150 0.06 -9.68 -3.20
CA ARG A 150 -1.33 -9.77 -2.73
C ARG A 150 -2.05 -8.41 -2.71
N ALA A 151 -1.42 -7.35 -3.11
CA ALA A 151 -2.03 -6.03 -3.09
C ALA A 151 -3.19 -5.94 -4.11
N PHE A 152 -4.15 -5.06 -3.84
CA PHE A 152 -5.20 -4.71 -4.79
C PHE A 152 -4.63 -3.78 -5.86
N LEU A 153 -3.62 -4.26 -6.56
CA LEU A 153 -2.85 -3.53 -7.55
C LEU A 153 -2.53 -4.43 -8.74
N MET A 154 -2.34 -3.83 -9.89
CA MET A 154 -2.09 -4.52 -11.16
C MET A 154 -0.63 -5.01 -11.33
N GLU A 155 0.28 -4.67 -10.42
CA GLU A 155 1.73 -4.92 -10.52
C GLU A 155 2.08 -6.38 -10.78
N SER A 156 1.40 -7.32 -10.12
CA SER A 156 1.65 -8.74 -10.32
C SER A 156 1.24 -9.22 -11.73
N MET A 157 0.10 -8.75 -12.24
CA MET A 157 -0.35 -9.05 -13.60
C MET A 157 0.59 -8.44 -14.63
N GLU A 158 1.04 -7.24 -14.39
CA GLU A 158 2.00 -6.54 -15.24
C GLU A 158 3.33 -7.28 -15.32
N VAL A 159 3.94 -7.64 -14.16
CA VAL A 159 5.21 -8.39 -14.12
C VAL A 159 5.04 -9.78 -14.73
N MET A 160 3.89 -10.42 -14.58
CA MET A 160 3.58 -11.67 -15.28
C MET A 160 3.65 -11.47 -16.79
N CYS A 161 2.95 -10.48 -17.33
CA CYS A 161 2.98 -10.15 -18.76
C CYS A 161 4.41 -9.82 -19.24
N CYS A 162 5.14 -9.01 -18.49
CA CYS A 162 6.53 -8.66 -18.78
C CYS A 162 7.47 -9.88 -18.79
N ALA A 163 7.33 -10.79 -17.84
CA ALA A 163 8.15 -12.00 -17.77
C ALA A 163 7.89 -12.95 -18.96
N TRP A 164 6.63 -13.15 -19.32
CA TRP A 164 6.28 -13.93 -20.50
C TRP A 164 6.65 -13.25 -21.81
N PHE A 165 6.54 -11.91 -21.88
CA PHE A 165 7.06 -11.12 -22.99
C PHE A 165 8.57 -11.34 -23.18
N LEU A 166 9.38 -11.19 -22.12
CA LEU A 166 10.83 -11.35 -22.22
C LEU A 166 11.23 -12.78 -22.58
N LEU A 167 10.56 -13.80 -21.99
CA LEU A 167 10.78 -15.18 -22.36
C LEU A 167 10.42 -15.42 -23.82
N GLY A 168 9.25 -14.98 -24.24
CA GLY A 168 8.77 -15.10 -25.62
C GLY A 168 9.72 -14.38 -26.59
N PHE A 169 10.17 -13.16 -26.25
CA PHE A 169 11.16 -12.38 -27.03
C PHE A 169 12.43 -13.20 -27.25
N VAL A 170 13.06 -13.69 -26.18
CA VAL A 170 14.29 -14.48 -26.25
C VAL A 170 14.09 -15.72 -27.10
N ARG A 171 12.97 -16.46 -26.91
CA ARG A 171 12.66 -17.65 -27.68
C ARG A 171 12.39 -17.38 -29.16
N THR A 172 11.72 -16.27 -29.45
CA THR A 172 11.47 -15.79 -30.82
C THR A 172 12.77 -15.44 -31.52
N MET A 173 13.65 -14.70 -30.86
CA MET A 173 14.93 -14.28 -31.43
C MET A 173 15.88 -15.45 -31.67
N ASP A 174 15.88 -16.47 -30.80
CA ASP A 174 16.73 -17.64 -30.95
C ASP A 174 16.24 -18.61 -32.03
N GLY A 175 14.99 -19.01 -31.92
CA GLY A 175 14.40 -20.06 -32.75
C GLY A 175 13.55 -19.58 -33.94
N ARG A 176 13.26 -18.27 -33.98
CA ARG A 176 12.38 -17.61 -34.98
C ARG A 176 11.03 -18.33 -35.11
N SER A 177 10.46 -18.69 -33.98
CA SER A 177 9.20 -19.44 -33.86
C SER A 177 8.00 -18.49 -33.86
N TRP A 178 7.05 -18.73 -34.74
CA TRP A 178 5.78 -18.00 -34.81
C TRP A 178 4.95 -18.12 -33.53
N ALA A 179 4.96 -19.32 -32.91
CA ALA A 179 4.25 -19.50 -31.64
C ALA A 179 4.79 -18.63 -30.53
N TRP A 180 6.14 -18.55 -30.40
CA TRP A 180 6.75 -17.65 -29.42
C TRP A 180 6.59 -16.17 -29.77
N LEU A 181 6.54 -15.83 -31.06
CA LEU A 181 6.20 -14.47 -31.49
C LEU A 181 4.79 -14.11 -31.05
N ALA A 182 3.81 -15.00 -31.25
CA ALA A 182 2.44 -14.77 -30.77
C ALA A 182 2.38 -14.55 -29.24
N VAL A 183 3.06 -15.40 -28.46
CA VAL A 183 3.18 -15.22 -26.99
C VAL A 183 3.80 -13.85 -26.66
N THR A 184 4.86 -13.45 -27.36
CA THR A 184 5.53 -12.17 -27.15
C THR A 184 4.61 -10.99 -27.45
N ILE A 185 3.89 -11.03 -28.55
CA ILE A 185 2.94 -9.98 -28.95
C ILE A 185 1.81 -9.86 -27.90
N VAL A 186 1.18 -10.98 -27.55
CA VAL A 186 0.07 -10.97 -26.59
C VAL A 186 0.53 -10.46 -25.22
N ALA A 187 1.63 -11.02 -24.69
CA ALA A 187 2.14 -10.64 -23.39
C ALA A 187 2.69 -9.19 -23.38
N GLY A 188 3.40 -8.80 -24.44
CA GLY A 188 3.91 -7.42 -24.57
C GLY A 188 2.81 -6.39 -24.73
N THR A 189 1.75 -6.70 -25.48
CA THR A 189 0.58 -5.81 -25.61
C THR A 189 -0.15 -5.69 -24.27
N GLY A 190 -0.36 -6.81 -23.57
CA GLY A 190 -0.92 -6.78 -22.21
C GLY A 190 -0.08 -5.91 -21.27
N ALA A 191 1.22 -6.12 -21.25
CA ALA A 191 2.14 -5.31 -20.45
C ALA A 191 2.07 -3.81 -20.81
N ALA A 192 2.14 -3.45 -22.07
CA ALA A 192 2.09 -2.07 -22.52
C ALA A 192 0.80 -1.33 -22.12
N LEU A 193 -0.33 -2.06 -22.11
CA LEU A 193 -1.66 -1.51 -21.82
C LEU A 193 -2.01 -1.52 -20.32
N ILE A 194 -1.45 -2.46 -19.53
CA ILE A 194 -1.67 -2.50 -18.08
C ILE A 194 -0.82 -1.46 -17.37
N LYS A 195 0.49 -1.34 -17.69
CA LYS A 195 1.37 -0.36 -17.04
C LYS A 195 2.62 -0.05 -17.87
N SER A 196 2.54 0.97 -18.69
CA SER A 196 3.60 1.34 -19.65
C SER A 196 4.97 1.61 -19.02
N ALA A 197 5.03 2.19 -17.82
CA ALA A 197 6.29 2.46 -17.12
C ALA A 197 7.02 1.17 -16.73
N THR A 198 6.33 0.15 -16.23
CA THR A 198 6.91 -1.17 -15.94
C THR A 198 7.37 -1.85 -17.23
N PHE A 199 6.53 -1.84 -18.28
CA PHE A 199 6.90 -2.42 -19.56
C PHE A 199 8.16 -1.78 -20.15
N ALA A 200 8.34 -0.46 -20.03
CA ALA A 200 9.55 0.24 -20.45
C ALA A 200 10.82 -0.29 -19.76
N VAL A 201 10.74 -0.63 -18.46
CA VAL A 201 11.85 -1.25 -17.73
C VAL A 201 12.19 -2.63 -18.32
N TRP A 202 11.19 -3.44 -18.67
CA TRP A 202 11.38 -4.78 -19.21
C TRP A 202 11.77 -4.79 -20.70
N LEU A 203 11.59 -3.68 -21.41
CA LEU A 203 12.19 -3.48 -22.73
C LEU A 203 13.72 -3.34 -22.68
N LEU A 204 14.32 -2.90 -21.57
CA LEU A 204 15.77 -2.74 -21.44
C LEU A 204 16.53 -4.07 -21.68
N PRO A 205 16.23 -5.18 -20.97
CA PRO A 205 16.90 -6.45 -21.22
C PRO A 205 16.57 -7.03 -22.60
N ALA A 206 15.35 -6.81 -23.13
CA ALA A 206 14.99 -7.23 -24.48
C ALA A 206 15.80 -6.47 -25.54
N ALA A 207 15.91 -5.13 -25.40
CA ALA A 207 16.71 -4.27 -26.28
C ALA A 207 18.19 -4.64 -26.21
N GLY A 208 18.73 -4.83 -25.00
CA GLY A 208 20.12 -5.26 -24.81
C GLY A 208 20.42 -6.59 -25.47
N TYR A 209 19.53 -7.58 -25.33
CA TYR A 209 19.69 -8.87 -26.01
C TYR A 209 19.56 -8.75 -27.53
N GLY A 210 18.57 -8.00 -28.02
CA GLY A 210 18.40 -7.74 -29.45
C GLY A 210 19.61 -7.01 -30.08
N ALA A 211 20.12 -6.01 -29.39
CA ALA A 211 21.32 -5.28 -29.83
C ALA A 211 22.57 -6.18 -29.86
N TRP A 212 22.73 -7.06 -28.87
CA TRP A 212 23.82 -8.04 -28.86
C TRP A 212 23.71 -9.03 -30.03
N LEU A 213 22.51 -9.53 -30.34
CA LEU A 213 22.29 -10.42 -31.49
C LEU A 213 22.62 -9.69 -32.81
N LEU A 214 22.12 -8.46 -32.97
CA LEU A 214 22.36 -7.66 -34.14
C LEU A 214 23.86 -7.38 -34.34
N TRP A 215 24.57 -6.99 -33.27
CA TRP A 215 26.02 -6.78 -33.30
C TRP A 215 26.78 -8.06 -33.66
N ARG A 216 26.39 -9.21 -33.10
CA ARG A 216 26.97 -10.51 -33.45
C ARG A 216 26.76 -10.83 -34.94
N ASP A 217 25.54 -10.61 -35.44
CA ASP A 217 25.17 -10.91 -36.82
C ASP A 217 25.91 -9.99 -37.80
N LEU A 218 26.10 -8.70 -37.45
CA LEU A 218 26.92 -7.76 -38.25
C LEU A 218 28.38 -8.18 -38.33
N ARG A 219 28.92 -8.77 -37.22
CA ARG A 219 30.33 -9.23 -37.18
C ARG A 219 30.51 -10.63 -37.82
N SER A 220 29.45 -11.34 -38.10
CA SER A 220 29.54 -12.71 -38.63
C SER A 220 30.01 -12.81 -40.06
N GLY A 221 30.04 -11.71 -40.81
CA GLY A 221 30.42 -11.66 -42.25
C GLY A 221 29.39 -12.36 -43.18
N GLN A 222 28.23 -12.79 -42.67
CA GLN A 222 27.22 -13.54 -43.45
C GLN A 222 26.35 -12.65 -44.37
N GLY A 223 26.74 -11.42 -44.61
CA GLY A 223 26.02 -10.45 -45.43
C GLY A 223 24.86 -9.75 -44.72
N TRP A 224 24.31 -8.69 -45.35
CA TRP A 224 23.31 -7.78 -44.75
C TRP A 224 21.95 -8.41 -44.44
N ARG A 225 21.62 -9.53 -45.11
CA ARG A 225 20.33 -10.22 -44.91
C ARG A 225 20.18 -10.78 -43.50
N VAL A 226 21.26 -11.20 -42.85
CA VAL A 226 21.20 -11.81 -41.50
C VAL A 226 20.86 -10.76 -40.44
N PRO A 227 21.60 -9.62 -40.34
CA PRO A 227 21.23 -8.57 -39.38
C PRO A 227 19.86 -7.94 -39.70
N LEU A 228 19.47 -7.79 -40.98
CA LEU A 228 18.14 -7.31 -41.35
C LEU A 228 17.03 -8.27 -40.83
N ARG A 229 17.21 -9.57 -41.01
CA ARG A 229 16.27 -10.56 -40.49
C ARG A 229 16.14 -10.49 -38.97
N THR A 230 17.23 -10.31 -38.25
CA THR A 230 17.24 -10.14 -36.80
C THR A 230 16.51 -8.87 -36.40
N LEU A 231 16.72 -7.76 -37.11
CA LEU A 231 16.00 -6.50 -36.90
C LEU A 231 14.49 -6.64 -37.12
N LEU A 232 14.08 -7.30 -38.23
CA LEU A 232 12.65 -7.50 -38.55
C LEU A 232 11.94 -8.36 -37.50
N TRP A 233 12.55 -9.45 -37.04
CA TRP A 233 11.99 -10.26 -35.98
C TRP A 233 11.92 -9.49 -34.66
N GLY A 234 12.96 -8.72 -34.30
CA GLY A 234 12.95 -7.85 -33.14
C GLY A 234 11.85 -6.79 -33.20
N ALA A 235 11.71 -6.12 -34.34
CA ALA A 235 10.64 -5.14 -34.56
C ALA A 235 9.26 -5.80 -34.45
N ALA A 236 9.04 -6.96 -35.06
CA ALA A 236 7.75 -7.68 -34.98
C ALA A 236 7.33 -8.00 -33.55
N THR A 237 8.28 -8.19 -32.62
CA THR A 237 7.97 -8.48 -31.22
C THR A 237 7.45 -7.28 -30.43
N VAL A 238 7.78 -6.05 -30.82
CA VAL A 238 7.49 -4.84 -30.04
C VAL A 238 6.52 -3.87 -30.74
N VAL A 239 6.44 -3.90 -32.06
CA VAL A 239 5.64 -2.93 -32.84
C VAL A 239 4.16 -2.94 -32.45
N VAL A 240 3.57 -4.13 -32.26
CA VAL A 240 2.15 -4.23 -31.88
C VAL A 240 1.93 -3.67 -30.47
N ALA A 241 2.80 -4.00 -29.52
CA ALA A 241 2.70 -3.51 -28.14
C ALA A 241 2.84 -1.99 -28.06
N LEU A 242 3.85 -1.42 -28.73
CA LEU A 242 4.07 0.02 -28.77
C LEU A 242 2.97 0.73 -29.58
N GLY A 243 2.48 0.14 -30.65
CA GLY A 243 1.33 0.64 -31.41
C GLY A 243 0.06 0.68 -30.59
N ALA A 244 -0.23 -0.37 -29.82
CA ALA A 244 -1.37 -0.42 -28.90
C ALA A 244 -1.25 0.62 -27.79
N LEU A 245 -0.06 0.80 -27.20
CA LEU A 245 0.19 1.85 -26.22
C LEU A 245 -0.02 3.25 -26.82
N ARG A 246 0.54 3.50 -28.00
CA ARG A 246 0.36 4.78 -28.69
C ARG A 246 -1.10 5.05 -29.02
N TRP A 247 -1.82 4.05 -29.49
CA TRP A 247 -3.25 4.14 -29.72
C TRP A 247 -4.02 4.51 -28.44
N TRP A 248 -3.72 3.84 -27.31
CA TRP A 248 -4.34 4.14 -26.02
C TRP A 248 -4.08 5.57 -25.55
N ILE A 249 -2.83 6.03 -25.64
CA ILE A 249 -2.45 7.40 -25.30
C ILE A 249 -3.18 8.41 -26.18
N ASN A 250 -3.22 8.19 -27.49
CA ASN A 250 -3.92 9.09 -28.42
C ASN A 250 -5.43 9.15 -28.16
N LEU A 251 -6.03 8.05 -27.70
CA LEU A 251 -7.45 7.99 -27.34
C LEU A 251 -7.75 8.72 -26.03
N THR A 252 -6.89 8.57 -25.02
CA THR A 252 -7.20 9.01 -23.65
C THR A 252 -6.64 10.39 -23.29
N ASP A 253 -5.50 10.78 -23.84
CA ASP A 253 -4.88 12.08 -23.51
C ASP A 253 -5.74 13.29 -23.85
N PRO A 254 -6.49 13.36 -24.97
CA PRO A 254 -7.43 14.46 -25.22
C PRO A 254 -8.52 14.56 -24.16
N ILE A 255 -9.04 13.43 -23.68
CA ILE A 255 -10.07 13.38 -22.62
C ILE A 255 -9.51 13.93 -21.31
N LYS A 256 -8.31 13.46 -20.91
CA LYS A 256 -7.63 13.95 -19.72
C LYS A 256 -7.26 15.42 -19.80
N ALA A 257 -6.76 15.88 -20.94
CA ALA A 257 -6.35 17.27 -21.16
C ALA A 257 -7.52 18.26 -21.12
N ALA A 258 -8.71 17.84 -21.54
CA ALA A 258 -9.90 18.66 -21.50
C ALA A 258 -10.50 18.87 -20.11
N HIS A 259 -10.14 18.00 -19.12
CA HIS A 259 -10.68 18.04 -17.78
C HIS A 259 -9.92 19.02 -16.87
N ALA A 260 -10.62 19.71 -15.97
CA ALA A 260 -10.06 20.74 -15.09
C ALA A 260 -8.86 20.24 -14.23
N SER A 261 -8.91 18.99 -13.73
CA SER A 261 -7.88 18.41 -12.85
C SER A 261 -7.14 17.22 -13.46
N ALA A 262 -7.71 16.51 -14.45
CA ALA A 262 -7.12 15.27 -14.95
C ALA A 262 -5.99 15.50 -15.98
N HIS A 263 -5.72 16.72 -16.41
CA HIS A 263 -4.65 17.08 -17.35
C HIS A 263 -3.25 16.61 -16.87
N ILE A 264 -3.05 16.51 -15.57
CA ILE A 264 -1.80 15.98 -14.97
C ILE A 264 -1.55 14.50 -15.25
N PHE A 265 -2.58 13.76 -15.66
CA PHE A 265 -2.50 12.34 -16.01
C PHE A 265 -2.28 12.10 -17.50
N THR A 266 -2.08 13.16 -18.31
CA THR A 266 -1.61 12.99 -19.69
C THR A 266 -0.24 12.35 -19.71
N ALA A 267 0.06 11.61 -20.75
CA ALA A 267 1.37 10.95 -20.90
C ALA A 267 2.55 11.92 -20.78
N LYS A 268 2.37 13.16 -21.24
CA LYS A 268 3.37 14.23 -21.12
C LYS A 268 3.57 14.63 -19.66
N SER A 269 2.51 14.97 -18.93
CA SER A 269 2.60 15.41 -17.53
C SER A 269 3.13 14.28 -16.62
N LEU A 270 2.65 13.05 -16.80
CA LEU A 270 3.17 11.90 -16.05
C LEU A 270 4.67 11.71 -16.27
N SER A 271 5.14 11.84 -17.50
CA SER A 271 6.56 11.69 -17.84
C SER A 271 7.42 12.79 -17.23
N GLN A 272 6.92 14.02 -17.16
CA GLN A 272 7.67 15.16 -16.62
C GLN A 272 7.67 15.21 -15.11
N ASP A 273 6.49 15.17 -14.51
CA ASP A 273 6.28 15.56 -13.10
C ASP A 273 6.24 14.35 -12.17
N ASN A 274 5.56 13.28 -12.57
CA ASN A 274 5.35 12.11 -11.72
C ASN A 274 6.51 11.09 -11.82
N TRP A 275 6.97 10.82 -13.05
CA TRP A 275 8.04 9.84 -13.26
C TRP A 275 9.43 10.45 -13.28
N GLY A 276 9.55 11.74 -13.57
CA GLY A 276 10.84 12.42 -13.69
C GLY A 276 11.65 11.99 -14.91
N LEU A 277 11.00 11.38 -15.94
CA LEU A 277 11.70 10.87 -17.13
C LEU A 277 12.50 11.96 -17.85
N LEU A 278 11.96 13.19 -17.92
CA LEU A 278 12.60 14.35 -18.58
C LEU A 278 13.33 15.27 -17.59
N ASN A 279 13.34 14.95 -16.29
CA ASN A 279 14.00 15.77 -15.28
C ASN A 279 15.43 15.29 -15.03
N PHE A 280 16.39 15.84 -15.78
CA PHE A 280 17.79 15.45 -15.67
C PHE A 280 18.43 15.91 -14.35
N SER A 281 18.13 17.09 -13.85
CA SER A 281 18.69 17.61 -12.60
C SER A 281 18.20 16.84 -11.37
N GLY A 282 16.90 16.59 -11.28
CA GLY A 282 16.32 15.80 -10.20
C GLY A 282 16.84 14.37 -10.14
N ARG A 283 17.14 13.77 -11.31
CA ARG A 283 17.67 12.41 -11.45
C ARG A 283 18.98 12.17 -10.69
N PHE A 284 19.83 13.18 -10.59
CA PHE A 284 21.12 13.10 -9.91
C PHE A 284 21.16 13.87 -8.59
N SER A 285 20.02 14.36 -8.10
CA SER A 285 19.98 15.10 -6.84
C SER A 285 20.28 14.18 -5.64
N ARG A 286 20.96 14.73 -4.63
CA ARG A 286 21.26 14.02 -3.39
C ARG A 286 19.98 13.60 -2.67
N GLN A 287 18.93 14.41 -2.73
CA GLN A 287 17.64 14.11 -2.13
C GLN A 287 16.99 12.87 -2.77
N THR A 288 16.92 12.82 -4.11
CA THR A 288 16.35 11.67 -4.83
C THR A 288 17.09 10.37 -4.49
N TRP A 289 18.44 10.40 -4.50
CA TRP A 289 19.22 9.21 -4.15
C TRP A 289 19.14 8.83 -2.68
N GLY A 290 18.97 9.79 -1.78
CA GLY A 290 18.68 9.50 -0.37
C GLY A 290 17.39 8.68 -0.21
N LEU A 291 16.31 9.13 -0.85
CA LEU A 291 15.03 8.42 -0.87
C LEU A 291 15.14 7.04 -1.55
N LEU A 292 15.84 6.94 -2.68
CA LEU A 292 16.04 5.65 -3.36
C LEU A 292 16.76 4.64 -2.48
N LEU A 293 17.81 5.05 -1.75
CA LEU A 293 18.55 4.16 -0.85
C LEU A 293 17.67 3.71 0.34
N GLU A 294 16.82 4.60 0.85
CA GLU A 294 15.82 4.24 1.85
C GLU A 294 14.84 3.19 1.29
N ARG A 295 14.33 3.39 0.08
CA ARG A 295 13.46 2.43 -0.60
C ARG A 295 14.14 1.07 -0.84
N TRP A 296 15.44 1.04 -1.17
CA TRP A 296 16.17 -0.24 -1.28
C TRP A 296 16.18 -0.98 0.05
N GLN A 297 16.41 -0.25 1.15
CA GLN A 297 16.39 -0.83 2.48
C GLN A 297 15.02 -1.45 2.82
N GLN A 298 13.94 -0.84 2.38
CA GLN A 298 12.56 -1.33 2.58
C GLN A 298 12.24 -2.49 1.62
N ALA A 299 12.38 -2.27 0.32
CA ALA A 299 11.88 -3.17 -0.73
C ALA A 299 12.74 -4.42 -0.94
N VAL A 300 14.04 -4.36 -0.61
CA VAL A 300 14.99 -5.45 -0.87
C VAL A 300 15.75 -5.84 0.40
N MET A 301 16.73 -5.02 0.80
CA MET A 301 17.57 -5.15 2.00
C MET A 301 18.49 -3.93 2.12
N ALA A 302 19.26 -3.86 3.20
CA ALA A 302 20.17 -2.73 3.43
C ALA A 302 21.11 -2.48 2.23
N PRO A 303 21.23 -1.22 1.74
CA PRO A 303 22.01 -0.88 0.55
C PRO A 303 23.48 -1.30 0.60
N TRP A 304 24.10 -1.24 1.78
CA TRP A 304 25.48 -1.68 1.95
C TRP A 304 25.67 -3.20 1.73
N VAL A 305 24.67 -4.02 2.10
CA VAL A 305 24.67 -5.48 1.84
C VAL A 305 24.64 -5.73 0.34
N ILE A 306 23.78 -5.01 -0.38
CA ILE A 306 23.70 -5.07 -1.84
C ILE A 306 25.04 -4.67 -2.46
N GLY A 307 25.61 -3.55 -2.02
CA GLY A 307 26.89 -3.03 -2.53
C GLY A 307 28.04 -4.02 -2.31
N VAL A 308 28.19 -4.55 -1.10
CA VAL A 308 29.23 -5.53 -0.77
C VAL A 308 29.05 -6.84 -1.55
N ALA A 309 27.83 -7.36 -1.67
CA ALA A 309 27.55 -8.57 -2.43
C ALA A 309 27.87 -8.41 -3.92
N LEU A 310 27.41 -7.31 -4.55
CA LEU A 310 27.70 -7.03 -5.97
C LEU A 310 29.20 -6.80 -6.20
N ALA A 311 29.85 -5.98 -5.40
CA ALA A 311 31.29 -5.70 -5.51
C ALA A 311 32.11 -6.98 -5.33
N GLY A 312 31.81 -7.78 -4.31
CA GLY A 312 32.43 -9.08 -4.08
C GLY A 312 32.23 -10.02 -5.28
N GLY A 313 31.00 -10.09 -5.81
CA GLY A 313 30.68 -10.88 -7.00
C GLY A 313 31.51 -10.47 -8.23
N LEU A 314 31.66 -9.17 -8.44
CA LEU A 314 32.44 -8.63 -9.57
C LEU A 314 33.94 -8.81 -9.41
N VAL A 315 34.46 -8.73 -8.19
CA VAL A 315 35.90 -8.88 -7.94
C VAL A 315 36.30 -10.36 -8.00
N PHE A 316 35.60 -11.21 -7.27
CA PHE A 316 36.04 -12.59 -7.03
C PHE A 316 35.51 -13.60 -8.06
N PHE A 317 34.39 -13.35 -8.74
CA PHE A 317 33.73 -14.33 -9.62
C PHE A 317 33.71 -13.89 -11.09
N ARG A 318 34.88 -13.90 -11.74
CA ARG A 318 35.05 -13.42 -13.14
C ARG A 318 34.01 -13.99 -14.13
N ARG A 319 33.66 -15.28 -13.98
CA ARG A 319 32.68 -15.96 -14.85
C ARG A 319 31.26 -15.41 -14.73
N MET A 320 30.91 -14.88 -13.55
CA MET A 320 29.58 -14.33 -13.25
C MET A 320 29.45 -12.84 -13.51
N ARG A 321 30.54 -12.14 -13.84
CA ARG A 321 30.55 -10.68 -14.06
C ARG A 321 29.52 -10.21 -15.07
N GLY A 322 29.41 -10.88 -16.22
CA GLY A 322 28.46 -10.51 -17.26
C GLY A 322 27.02 -10.53 -16.79
N PRO A 323 26.51 -11.67 -16.30
CA PRO A 323 25.16 -11.73 -15.73
C PRO A 323 24.92 -10.75 -14.56
N VAL A 324 25.88 -10.62 -13.63
CA VAL A 324 25.76 -9.71 -12.48
C VAL A 324 25.66 -8.25 -12.97
N LEU A 325 26.55 -7.80 -13.84
CA LEU A 325 26.52 -6.44 -14.38
C LEU A 325 25.26 -6.18 -15.20
N GLY A 326 24.88 -7.11 -16.09
CA GLY A 326 23.73 -6.93 -16.95
C GLY A 326 22.43 -6.82 -16.15
N LEU A 327 22.22 -7.70 -15.17
CA LEU A 327 21.01 -7.67 -14.34
C LEU A 327 21.01 -6.49 -13.37
N ALA A 328 22.14 -6.17 -12.73
CA ALA A 328 22.25 -5.00 -11.88
C ALA A 328 22.04 -3.71 -12.69
N ALA A 329 22.57 -3.63 -13.92
CA ALA A 329 22.37 -2.47 -14.80
C ALA A 329 20.87 -2.23 -15.08
N VAL A 330 20.08 -3.28 -15.35
CA VAL A 330 18.62 -3.12 -15.56
C VAL A 330 17.96 -2.55 -14.31
N PHE A 331 18.31 -3.03 -13.12
CA PHE A 331 17.78 -2.51 -11.85
C PHE A 331 18.10 -1.02 -11.66
N PHE A 332 19.34 -0.61 -11.89
CA PHE A 332 19.75 0.80 -11.77
C PHE A 332 19.16 1.69 -12.87
N LEU A 333 19.12 1.21 -14.11
CA LEU A 333 18.56 1.94 -15.23
C LEU A 333 17.05 2.19 -15.07
N ALA A 334 16.32 1.28 -14.46
CA ALA A 334 14.90 1.47 -14.13
C ALA A 334 14.69 2.73 -13.27
N GLN A 335 15.51 2.91 -12.26
CA GLN A 335 15.44 4.05 -11.34
C GLN A 335 15.99 5.33 -11.98
N LEU A 336 16.96 5.21 -12.87
CA LEU A 336 17.42 6.36 -13.67
C LEU A 336 16.39 6.81 -14.71
N LEU A 337 15.57 5.90 -15.23
CA LEU A 337 14.49 6.26 -16.15
C LEU A 337 13.34 6.97 -15.43
N PHE A 338 12.93 6.47 -14.27
CA PHE A 338 11.77 6.95 -13.52
C PHE A 338 12.13 7.34 -12.08
N PRO A 339 13.06 8.29 -11.86
CA PRO A 339 13.65 8.54 -10.55
C PRO A 339 12.61 8.92 -9.48
N PHE A 340 11.61 9.73 -9.82
CA PHE A 340 10.61 10.17 -8.86
C PHE A 340 9.60 9.06 -8.54
N ALA A 341 9.19 8.27 -9.52
CA ALA A 341 8.30 7.15 -9.27
C ALA A 341 8.91 6.16 -8.26
N TYR A 342 10.19 5.83 -8.42
CA TYR A 342 10.90 4.94 -7.50
C TYR A 342 11.22 5.59 -6.14
N ALA A 343 11.52 6.88 -6.10
CA ALA A 343 11.83 7.59 -4.86
C ALA A 343 10.60 7.72 -3.95
N TYR A 344 9.45 8.06 -4.52
CA TYR A 344 8.24 8.35 -3.73
C TYR A 344 7.32 7.15 -3.54
N GLN A 345 7.41 6.09 -4.39
CA GLN A 345 6.46 4.98 -4.39
C GLN A 345 7.21 3.65 -4.45
N ASP A 346 7.32 2.95 -3.34
CA ASP A 346 8.09 1.70 -3.22
C ASP A 346 7.53 0.53 -4.06
N TYR A 347 6.22 0.49 -4.36
CA TYR A 347 5.63 -0.55 -5.20
C TYR A 347 6.18 -0.56 -6.64
N TYR A 348 6.80 0.54 -7.14
CA TYR A 348 7.51 0.50 -8.42
C TYR A 348 8.71 -0.47 -8.40
N PHE A 349 9.31 -0.72 -7.22
CA PHE A 349 10.36 -1.72 -7.10
C PHE A 349 9.90 -3.13 -7.44
N TYR A 350 8.59 -3.41 -7.40
CA TYR A 350 8.03 -4.67 -7.85
C TYR A 350 8.43 -5.00 -9.30
N ALA A 351 8.56 -4.00 -10.16
CA ALA A 351 8.93 -4.14 -11.56
C ALA A 351 10.38 -4.58 -11.78
N CYS A 352 11.34 -4.10 -10.97
CA CYS A 352 12.77 -4.22 -11.26
C CYS A 352 13.58 -5.04 -10.24
N THR A 353 13.05 -5.29 -9.04
CA THR A 353 13.79 -6.03 -7.98
C THR A 353 14.20 -7.43 -8.42
N VAL A 354 13.43 -8.09 -9.27
CA VAL A 354 13.77 -9.40 -9.83
C VAL A 354 15.13 -9.42 -10.52
N PHE A 355 15.53 -8.33 -11.15
CA PHE A 355 16.84 -8.23 -11.80
C PHE A 355 17.97 -8.12 -10.77
N LEU A 356 17.79 -7.34 -9.72
CA LEU A 356 18.77 -7.27 -8.63
C LEU A 356 18.90 -8.61 -7.92
N LEU A 357 17.77 -9.26 -7.59
CA LEU A 357 17.77 -10.60 -6.98
C LEU A 357 18.43 -11.64 -7.87
N GLY A 358 18.21 -11.54 -9.19
CA GLY A 358 18.95 -12.32 -10.17
C GLY A 358 20.46 -12.09 -10.10
N ALA A 359 20.91 -10.83 -10.06
CA ALA A 359 22.33 -10.50 -9.92
C ALA A 359 22.93 -11.07 -8.62
N LEU A 360 22.25 -10.90 -7.49
CA LEU A 360 22.66 -11.47 -6.19
C LEU A 360 22.72 -13.00 -6.21
N ALA A 361 21.75 -13.64 -6.88
CA ALA A 361 21.76 -15.10 -7.02
C ALA A 361 22.94 -15.60 -7.86
N PHE A 362 23.37 -14.85 -8.91
CA PHE A 362 24.62 -15.17 -9.62
C PHE A 362 25.84 -15.02 -8.74
N VAL A 363 25.89 -14.05 -7.84
CA VAL A 363 26.94 -13.95 -6.82
C VAL A 363 26.95 -15.19 -5.93
N LEU A 364 25.77 -15.61 -5.43
CA LEU A 364 25.63 -16.83 -4.62
C LEU A 364 26.08 -18.07 -5.40
N CYS A 365 25.72 -18.20 -6.67
CA CYS A 365 26.23 -19.28 -7.53
C CYS A 365 27.77 -19.24 -7.62
N GLY A 366 28.36 -18.06 -7.75
CA GLY A 366 29.80 -17.87 -7.74
C GLY A 366 30.47 -18.31 -6.42
N VAL A 367 29.84 -17.99 -5.29
CA VAL A 367 30.29 -18.41 -3.96
C VAL A 367 30.25 -19.95 -3.84
N LEU A 368 29.15 -20.58 -4.28
CA LEU A 368 29.01 -22.05 -4.27
C LEU A 368 29.99 -22.77 -5.20
N ASP A 369 30.40 -22.14 -6.31
CA ASP A 369 31.38 -22.66 -7.27
C ASP A 369 32.83 -22.41 -6.84
N SER A 370 33.03 -21.56 -5.84
CA SER A 370 34.36 -21.17 -5.37
C SER A 370 35.02 -22.28 -4.57
N PRO A 371 36.38 -22.24 -4.39
CA PRO A 371 37.11 -23.17 -3.53
C PRO A 371 36.88 -22.92 -2.04
N LEU A 372 36.10 -21.93 -1.68
CA LEU A 372 35.78 -21.60 -0.28
C LEU A 372 35.14 -22.79 0.45
N PRO A 373 35.34 -22.88 1.76
CA PRO A 373 34.66 -23.89 2.58
C PRO A 373 33.16 -23.85 2.39
N ARG A 374 32.52 -25.00 2.23
CA ARG A 374 31.06 -25.08 1.94
C ARG A 374 30.21 -24.35 2.98
N TRP A 375 30.59 -24.42 4.25
CA TRP A 375 29.86 -23.75 5.33
C TRP A 375 29.80 -22.23 5.13
N LEU A 376 30.87 -21.61 4.57
CA LEU A 376 30.88 -20.17 4.29
C LEU A 376 29.90 -19.82 3.18
N GLY A 377 29.78 -20.65 2.14
CA GLY A 377 28.77 -20.49 1.09
C GLY A 377 27.35 -20.55 1.64
N TRP A 378 27.09 -21.49 2.53
CA TRP A 378 25.79 -21.58 3.21
C TRP A 378 25.54 -20.40 4.16
N LEU A 379 26.54 -19.93 4.86
CA LEU A 379 26.45 -18.74 5.71
C LEU A 379 26.03 -17.50 4.90
N VAL A 380 26.65 -17.28 3.73
CA VAL A 380 26.28 -16.16 2.85
C VAL A 380 24.85 -16.29 2.35
N ILE A 381 24.39 -17.50 1.99
CA ILE A 381 23.00 -17.75 1.61
C ILE A 381 22.06 -17.39 2.77
N VAL A 382 22.31 -17.92 3.96
CA VAL A 382 21.49 -17.66 5.16
C VAL A 382 21.48 -16.17 5.50
N ALA A 383 22.64 -15.50 5.40
CA ALA A 383 22.73 -14.05 5.65
C ALA A 383 21.88 -13.22 4.68
N LEU A 384 21.88 -13.54 3.39
CA LEU A 384 21.07 -12.82 2.39
C LEU A 384 19.56 -13.08 2.60
N PHE A 385 19.15 -14.32 2.86
CA PHE A 385 17.75 -14.62 3.18
C PHE A 385 17.34 -13.95 4.50
N GLY A 386 18.20 -13.98 5.50
CA GLY A 386 18.00 -13.30 6.78
C GLY A 386 17.84 -11.79 6.61
N ALA A 387 18.67 -11.17 5.76
CA ALA A 387 18.57 -9.73 5.45
C ALA A 387 17.23 -9.37 4.79
N GLN A 388 16.75 -10.18 3.84
CA GLN A 388 15.43 -9.97 3.21
C GLN A 388 14.29 -10.14 4.21
N LEU A 389 14.30 -11.22 5.00
CA LEU A 389 13.25 -11.45 5.99
C LEU A 389 13.25 -10.39 7.09
N ASN A 390 14.43 -9.93 7.50
CA ASN A 390 14.54 -8.82 8.45
C ASN A 390 13.93 -7.52 7.88
N ALA A 391 14.21 -7.18 6.61
CA ALA A 391 13.60 -6.02 5.96
C ALA A 391 12.07 -6.16 5.88
N TYR A 392 11.56 -7.34 5.50
CA TYR A 392 10.12 -7.59 5.50
C TYR A 392 9.51 -7.42 6.91
N TRP A 393 10.16 -7.97 7.94
CA TRP A 393 9.65 -7.92 9.31
C TRP A 393 9.60 -6.51 9.86
N ARG A 394 10.62 -5.70 9.56
CA ARG A 394 10.73 -4.32 10.01
C ARG A 394 9.73 -3.39 9.29
N ASP A 395 9.62 -3.49 7.96
CA ASP A 395 8.98 -2.45 7.16
C ASP A 395 7.56 -2.84 6.69
N TYR A 396 7.28 -4.13 6.47
CA TYR A 396 6.00 -4.57 5.89
C TYR A 396 5.12 -5.39 6.84
N ARG A 397 5.75 -6.14 7.75
CA ARG A 397 5.00 -7.06 8.61
C ARG A 397 4.00 -6.34 9.50
N THR A 398 4.38 -5.22 10.10
CA THR A 398 3.50 -4.41 10.96
C THR A 398 2.27 -3.95 10.18
N SER A 399 2.46 -3.38 8.99
CA SER A 399 1.38 -2.95 8.11
C SER A 399 0.46 -4.10 7.69
N GLN A 400 0.98 -5.30 7.57
CA GLN A 400 0.20 -6.49 7.18
C GLN A 400 -0.59 -7.09 8.35
N VAL A 401 -0.13 -6.91 9.58
CA VAL A 401 -0.80 -7.39 10.81
C VAL A 401 -1.93 -6.45 11.22
N VAL A 402 -1.79 -5.16 10.98
CA VAL A 402 -2.84 -4.19 11.28
C VAL A 402 -4.10 -4.56 10.50
N ILE A 403 -5.16 -4.85 11.23
CA ILE A 403 -6.47 -5.14 10.65
C ILE A 403 -7.09 -3.79 10.26
N SER A 404 -6.90 -3.38 9.02
CA SER A 404 -7.72 -2.31 8.45
C SER A 404 -9.13 -2.85 8.27
N ASN A 405 -10.07 -2.44 9.10
CA ASN A 405 -11.50 -2.79 8.99
C ASN A 405 -12.18 -2.05 7.83
N GLY A 406 -11.40 -1.47 6.95
CA GLY A 406 -11.85 -1.07 5.65
C GLY A 406 -12.28 0.37 5.51
N GLY A 407 -12.16 1.25 6.39
CA GLY A 407 -12.52 2.67 6.21
C GLY A 407 -12.53 3.43 7.52
N PHE A 408 -12.62 4.72 7.41
CA PHE A 408 -12.81 5.55 8.58
C PHE A 408 -14.29 5.47 9.01
N PRO A 409 -14.62 5.49 10.30
CA PRO A 409 -16.00 5.44 10.77
C PRO A 409 -16.92 6.48 10.15
N PHE A 410 -16.42 7.67 9.86
CA PHE A 410 -17.19 8.72 9.20
C PHE A 410 -17.55 8.38 7.74
N THR A 411 -16.82 7.49 7.07
CA THR A 411 -17.18 7.03 5.71
C THR A 411 -18.41 6.13 5.72
N GLU A 412 -18.65 5.41 6.81
CA GLU A 412 -19.87 4.65 7.02
C GLU A 412 -21.05 5.59 7.26
N ALA A 413 -20.87 6.63 8.08
CA ALA A 413 -21.86 7.67 8.27
C ALA A 413 -22.21 8.37 6.95
N LEU A 414 -21.21 8.73 6.13
CA LEU A 414 -21.42 9.29 4.80
C LEU A 414 -22.25 8.35 3.91
N ARG A 415 -21.90 7.06 3.87
CA ARG A 415 -22.59 6.06 3.04
C ARG A 415 -24.05 5.90 3.42
N ASP A 416 -24.34 5.87 4.71
CA ASP A 416 -25.66 5.53 5.24
C ASP A 416 -26.59 6.75 5.29
N LEU A 417 -26.03 7.95 5.47
CA LEU A 417 -26.79 9.20 5.59
C LEU A 417 -26.97 9.95 4.27
N ALA A 418 -26.01 9.84 3.35
CA ALA A 418 -26.11 10.53 2.07
C ALA A 418 -27.10 9.82 1.13
N PRO A 419 -27.86 10.60 0.34
CA PRO A 419 -28.70 10.03 -0.69
C PRO A 419 -27.90 9.20 -1.68
N ARG A 420 -28.39 8.01 -2.01
CA ARG A 420 -27.80 7.18 -3.06
C ARG A 420 -27.72 7.98 -4.37
N ASN A 421 -26.66 7.81 -5.14
CA ASN A 421 -26.40 8.51 -6.40
C ASN A 421 -26.13 10.02 -6.24
N SER A 422 -25.77 10.50 -5.06
CA SER A 422 -25.26 11.85 -4.88
C SER A 422 -23.75 11.91 -5.00
N VAL A 423 -23.21 13.12 -5.08
CA VAL A 423 -21.79 13.43 -5.24
C VAL A 423 -21.28 14.11 -3.99
N PHE A 424 -20.06 13.79 -3.56
CA PHE A 424 -19.36 14.50 -2.51
C PHE A 424 -18.34 15.47 -3.10
N ILE A 425 -18.13 16.60 -2.43
CA ILE A 425 -16.94 17.44 -2.62
C ILE A 425 -16.03 17.18 -1.44
N ILE A 426 -14.75 16.87 -1.71
CA ILE A 426 -13.79 16.48 -0.68
C ILE A 426 -12.53 17.33 -0.85
N ALA A 427 -12.08 17.99 0.22
CA ALA A 427 -10.85 18.77 0.26
C ALA A 427 -9.92 18.27 1.38
N GLY A 428 -8.59 18.42 1.19
CA GLY A 428 -7.58 18.03 2.16
C GLY A 428 -7.15 16.55 2.10
N ALA A 429 -7.56 15.83 1.04
CA ALA A 429 -7.16 14.44 0.81
C ALA A 429 -6.58 14.21 -0.60
N ASP A 430 -6.20 15.28 -1.29
CA ASP A 430 -5.82 15.27 -2.71
C ASP A 430 -6.84 14.46 -3.55
N TRP A 431 -6.38 13.53 -4.39
CA TRP A 431 -7.25 12.63 -5.16
C TRP A 431 -7.32 11.20 -4.59
N CYS A 432 -7.20 11.08 -3.25
CA CYS A 432 -7.20 9.80 -2.55
C CYS A 432 -8.60 9.15 -2.53
N GLY A 433 -8.76 8.06 -3.24
CA GLY A 433 -10.04 7.36 -3.40
C GLY A 433 -10.60 6.65 -2.16
N ILE A 434 -9.97 6.71 -0.98
CA ILE A 434 -10.38 5.96 0.22
C ILE A 434 -11.78 6.39 0.67
N VAL A 435 -11.99 7.70 0.88
CA VAL A 435 -13.27 8.23 1.38
C VAL A 435 -14.42 7.91 0.41
N PRO A 436 -14.35 8.29 -0.88
CA PRO A 436 -15.45 7.98 -1.80
C PRO A 436 -15.66 6.47 -2.02
N TYR A 437 -14.61 5.65 -1.97
CA TYR A 437 -14.72 4.20 -2.11
C TYR A 437 -15.52 3.56 -0.96
N TYR A 438 -15.16 3.86 0.29
CA TYR A 438 -15.86 3.29 1.43
C TYR A 438 -17.26 3.89 1.64
N ALA A 439 -17.42 5.16 1.30
CA ALA A 439 -18.73 5.81 1.26
C ALA A 439 -19.59 5.38 0.07
N ARG A 440 -19.02 4.69 -0.94
CA ARG A 440 -19.71 4.24 -2.17
C ARG A 440 -20.38 5.37 -2.96
N HIS A 441 -19.72 6.51 -3.03
CA HIS A 441 -20.21 7.71 -3.73
C HIS A 441 -19.17 8.23 -4.72
N LYS A 442 -19.65 8.89 -5.75
CA LYS A 442 -18.81 9.69 -6.65
C LYS A 442 -18.33 10.94 -5.91
N ALA A 443 -17.17 11.46 -6.29
CA ALA A 443 -16.63 12.65 -5.65
C ALA A 443 -15.96 13.62 -6.63
N LEU A 444 -16.01 14.89 -6.27
CA LEU A 444 -15.05 15.89 -6.72
C LEU A 444 -14.01 16.04 -5.61
N MET A 445 -12.85 15.40 -5.78
CA MET A 445 -11.70 15.60 -4.90
C MET A 445 -10.98 16.88 -5.33
N ILE A 446 -10.97 17.89 -4.47
CA ILE A 446 -10.21 19.13 -4.72
C ILE A 446 -8.73 18.80 -4.47
N ARG A 447 -7.92 18.99 -5.49
CA ARG A 447 -6.50 18.67 -5.43
C ARG A 447 -5.74 19.63 -4.55
N THR A 448 -4.73 19.10 -3.87
CA THR A 448 -3.82 19.87 -3.02
C THR A 448 -3.19 21.02 -3.82
N GLY A 449 -3.30 22.24 -3.29
CA GLY A 449 -2.83 23.48 -3.90
C GLY A 449 -3.85 24.16 -4.84
N LEU A 450 -5.00 23.53 -5.11
CA LEU A 450 -6.09 24.14 -5.92
C LEU A 450 -7.29 24.58 -5.08
N GLU A 451 -7.23 24.44 -3.76
CA GLU A 451 -8.34 24.71 -2.84
C GLU A 451 -8.76 26.19 -2.81
N ASN A 452 -7.83 27.07 -3.19
CA ASN A 452 -8.07 28.52 -3.24
C ASN A 452 -7.99 29.08 -4.69
N ASP A 453 -7.85 28.22 -5.71
CA ASP A 453 -7.87 28.63 -7.11
C ASP A 453 -9.32 28.83 -7.57
N SER A 454 -9.74 30.10 -7.64
CA SER A 454 -11.12 30.45 -8.01
C SER A 454 -11.49 30.00 -9.41
N ALA A 455 -10.58 30.10 -10.38
CA ALA A 455 -10.86 29.73 -11.77
C ALA A 455 -11.03 28.21 -11.92
N TYR A 456 -10.20 27.44 -11.21
CA TYR A 456 -10.34 25.99 -11.12
C TYR A 456 -11.65 25.58 -10.46
N LEU A 457 -11.98 26.17 -9.29
CA LEU A 457 -13.16 25.82 -8.52
C LEU A 457 -14.45 26.10 -9.30
N GLU A 458 -14.58 27.28 -9.93
CA GLU A 458 -15.76 27.60 -10.73
C GLU A 458 -15.95 26.60 -11.86
N ARG A 459 -14.90 26.29 -12.62
CA ARG A 459 -14.97 25.30 -13.69
C ARG A 459 -15.35 23.91 -13.17
N ALA A 460 -14.72 23.45 -12.07
CA ALA A 460 -15.00 22.15 -11.48
C ALA A 460 -16.44 22.05 -10.93
N PHE A 461 -16.99 23.16 -10.41
CA PHE A 461 -18.38 23.23 -9.93
C PHE A 461 -19.37 23.28 -11.09
N ASP A 462 -19.04 24.00 -12.17
CA ASP A 462 -19.87 24.04 -13.39
C ASP A 462 -19.95 22.64 -14.04
N ASP A 463 -18.87 21.89 -14.06
CA ASP A 463 -18.83 20.51 -14.54
C ASP A 463 -19.77 19.59 -13.72
N LEU A 464 -20.09 19.92 -12.45
CA LEU A 464 -21.07 19.19 -11.63
C LEU A 464 -22.54 19.61 -11.88
N THR A 465 -22.80 20.53 -12.79
CA THR A 465 -24.18 20.97 -13.12
C THR A 465 -25.04 19.74 -13.47
N GLY A 466 -26.22 19.65 -12.82
CA GLY A 466 -27.15 18.53 -12.96
C GLY A 466 -26.86 17.34 -12.03
N GLU A 467 -25.75 17.36 -11.28
CA GLU A 467 -25.51 16.37 -10.22
C GLU A 467 -26.07 16.86 -8.87
N LYS A 468 -26.54 15.93 -8.05
CA LYS A 468 -26.94 16.22 -6.67
C LYS A 468 -25.71 16.17 -5.76
N VAL A 469 -25.14 17.32 -5.45
CA VAL A 469 -24.10 17.41 -4.41
C VAL A 469 -24.78 17.33 -3.05
N SER A 470 -24.40 16.34 -2.23
CA SER A 470 -25.05 16.11 -0.93
C SER A 470 -24.19 16.46 0.26
N ALA A 471 -22.86 16.40 0.13
CA ALA A 471 -21.96 16.69 1.22
C ALA A 471 -20.65 17.33 0.76
N LEU A 472 -20.11 18.19 1.63
CA LEU A 472 -18.74 18.65 1.62
C LEU A 472 -17.98 17.95 2.76
N VAL A 473 -16.82 17.39 2.48
CA VAL A 473 -15.93 16.72 3.46
C VAL A 473 -14.61 17.49 3.50
N MET A 474 -14.32 18.10 4.63
CA MET A 474 -13.10 18.89 4.87
C MET A 474 -12.15 18.06 5.74
N MET A 475 -10.93 17.80 5.24
CA MET A 475 -9.95 16.96 5.91
C MET A 475 -8.63 17.71 6.14
N GLY A 476 -7.84 17.24 7.12
CA GLY A 476 -6.52 17.81 7.42
C GLY A 476 -6.57 19.33 7.62
N ASP A 477 -5.58 20.03 7.07
CA ASP A 477 -5.46 21.49 7.18
C ASP A 477 -6.61 22.27 6.51
N GLN A 478 -7.39 21.62 5.63
CA GLN A 478 -8.51 22.25 4.96
C GLN A 478 -9.75 22.41 5.88
N ARG A 479 -9.80 21.78 7.05
CA ARG A 479 -10.92 21.92 8.01
C ARG A 479 -11.17 23.36 8.43
N GLY A 480 -10.13 24.20 8.46
CA GLY A 480 -10.22 25.64 8.75
C GLY A 480 -10.43 26.55 7.54
N ASN A 481 -10.57 26.00 6.34
CA ASN A 481 -10.74 26.81 5.11
C ASN A 481 -12.17 27.28 4.93
N HIS A 482 -12.58 28.29 5.73
CA HIS A 482 -13.94 28.85 5.70
C HIS A 482 -14.30 29.43 4.33
N ALA A 483 -13.34 30.02 3.60
CA ALA A 483 -13.60 30.57 2.28
C ALA A 483 -14.09 29.50 1.28
N LEU A 484 -13.48 28.29 1.32
CA LEU A 484 -13.93 27.17 0.51
C LEU A 484 -15.27 26.63 0.99
N ILE A 485 -15.47 26.52 2.33
CA ILE A 485 -16.75 26.06 2.91
C ILE A 485 -17.88 26.96 2.47
N ASP A 486 -17.75 28.28 2.63
CA ASP A 486 -18.77 29.25 2.26
C ASP A 486 -19.09 29.23 0.75
N ARG A 487 -18.07 29.11 -0.09
CA ARG A 487 -18.23 29.02 -1.54
C ARG A 487 -19.00 27.76 -1.96
N VAL A 488 -18.63 26.60 -1.43
CA VAL A 488 -19.31 25.33 -1.73
C VAL A 488 -20.72 25.34 -1.16
N ALA A 489 -20.90 25.81 0.07
CA ALA A 489 -22.21 25.93 0.72
C ALA A 489 -23.16 26.82 -0.09
N ALA A 490 -22.69 27.99 -0.53
CA ALA A 490 -23.48 28.91 -1.37
C ALA A 490 -23.86 28.31 -2.73
N ARG A 491 -22.91 27.60 -3.38
CA ARG A 491 -23.14 27.03 -4.72
C ARG A 491 -24.09 25.82 -4.70
N PHE A 492 -24.03 24.97 -3.68
CA PHE A 492 -24.73 23.69 -3.64
C PHE A 492 -25.80 23.58 -2.54
N GLY A 493 -26.07 24.66 -1.81
CA GLY A 493 -27.08 24.70 -0.76
C GLY A 493 -26.73 23.87 0.47
N LEU A 494 -25.44 23.77 0.80
CA LEU A 494 -24.97 23.07 1.98
C LEU A 494 -24.97 23.99 3.20
N ASP A 495 -24.90 23.40 4.40
CA ASP A 495 -24.67 24.18 5.61
C ASP A 495 -23.22 24.67 5.70
N THR A 496 -22.99 25.81 6.34
CA THR A 496 -21.65 26.32 6.68
C THR A 496 -21.15 25.85 8.04
N THR A 497 -22.00 25.14 8.79
CA THR A 497 -21.64 24.52 10.04
C THR A 497 -21.63 22.99 9.83
N PRO A 498 -20.65 22.25 10.35
CA PRO A 498 -20.55 20.81 10.14
C PRO A 498 -21.80 20.11 10.68
N SER A 499 -22.36 19.20 9.91
CA SER A 499 -23.46 18.32 10.32
C SER A 499 -22.97 17.24 11.28
N PHE A 500 -21.76 16.77 11.06
CA PHE A 500 -21.01 15.95 12.01
C PHE A 500 -19.51 16.13 11.82
N THR A 501 -18.75 15.80 12.85
CA THR A 501 -17.29 15.87 12.90
C THR A 501 -16.71 14.52 13.30
N HIS A 502 -15.49 14.29 12.83
CA HIS A 502 -14.63 13.15 13.19
C HIS A 502 -13.20 13.68 13.33
N ALA A 503 -12.31 12.98 14.04
CA ALA A 503 -10.91 13.38 14.17
C ALA A 503 -10.23 13.72 12.83
N LEU A 504 -10.60 13.03 11.76
CA LEU A 504 -10.01 13.19 10.43
C LEU A 504 -10.79 14.13 9.50
N ALA A 505 -12.06 14.48 9.78
CA ALA A 505 -12.91 15.19 8.85
C ALA A 505 -14.04 15.96 9.52
N ASP A 506 -14.39 17.11 8.95
CA ASP A 506 -15.65 17.80 9.19
C ASP A 506 -16.56 17.65 7.96
N VAL A 507 -17.82 17.31 8.20
CA VAL A 507 -18.77 16.97 7.14
C VAL A 507 -19.96 17.91 7.18
N TYR A 508 -20.26 18.51 6.03
CA TYR A 508 -21.31 19.50 5.84
C TYR A 508 -22.34 18.96 4.84
N PHE A 509 -23.59 18.77 5.27
CA PHE A 509 -24.67 18.35 4.41
C PHE A 509 -25.57 19.53 3.98
N SER A 510 -26.48 19.31 3.05
CA SER A 510 -27.45 20.29 2.64
C SER A 510 -28.51 20.54 3.71
N ARG A 511 -28.93 21.80 3.84
CA ARG A 511 -29.98 22.23 4.75
C ARG A 511 -31.23 21.41 4.58
N GLY A 512 -31.67 20.74 5.63
CA GLY A 512 -32.94 20.01 5.69
C GLY A 512 -32.97 18.60 5.09
N ASN A 513 -31.84 18.08 4.58
CA ASN A 513 -31.79 16.74 3.96
C ASN A 513 -31.40 15.61 4.92
N LEU A 514 -31.05 15.91 6.16
CA LEU A 514 -30.78 14.92 7.18
C LEU A 514 -31.77 15.08 8.32
N ASP A 515 -32.65 14.11 8.45
CA ASP A 515 -33.37 13.89 9.70
C ASP A 515 -32.40 13.19 10.66
N LEU A 516 -31.49 13.99 11.26
CA LEU A 516 -30.50 13.51 12.23
C LEU A 516 -31.17 12.85 13.43
N ASP A 517 -32.42 13.24 13.76
CA ASP A 517 -33.18 12.64 14.85
C ASP A 517 -33.58 11.21 14.55
N GLU A 518 -33.99 10.89 13.34
CA GLU A 518 -34.27 9.52 12.89
C GLU A 518 -33.00 8.67 12.85
N SER A 519 -31.88 9.22 12.36
CA SER A 519 -30.59 8.54 12.32
C SER A 519 -30.06 8.23 13.72
N LEU A 520 -30.22 9.16 14.66
CA LEU A 520 -29.84 8.98 16.07
C LEU A 520 -30.78 8.00 16.78
N LYS A 521 -32.11 8.06 16.53
CA LYS A 521 -33.10 7.11 17.04
C LYS A 521 -32.91 5.70 16.49
N SER A 522 -32.47 5.54 15.25
CA SER A 522 -32.19 4.24 14.64
C SER A 522 -31.00 3.50 15.25
N GLY A 523 -30.28 4.13 16.18
CA GLY A 523 -29.12 3.55 16.84
C GLY A 523 -27.92 3.33 15.91
N LEU A 524 -27.86 4.00 14.76
CA LEU A 524 -26.69 4.05 13.88
C LEU A 524 -25.52 4.65 14.67
N ARG A 525 -24.52 3.80 14.96
CA ARG A 525 -23.40 4.14 15.84
C ARG A 525 -22.12 4.14 15.03
N TYR A 526 -21.66 5.34 14.70
CA TYR A 526 -20.40 5.54 14.00
C TYR A 526 -19.33 5.93 15.02
N SER A 527 -18.37 5.05 15.22
CA SER A 527 -17.27 5.28 16.16
C SER A 527 -16.53 6.60 15.85
N GLY A 528 -16.40 7.46 16.86
CA GLY A 528 -15.71 8.75 16.76
C GLY A 528 -16.39 9.82 15.91
N VAL A 529 -17.62 9.61 15.50
CA VAL A 529 -18.43 10.62 14.81
C VAL A 529 -19.29 11.37 15.81
N THR A 530 -19.16 12.70 15.86
CA THR A 530 -19.96 13.60 16.69
C THR A 530 -20.95 14.36 15.81
N PHE A 531 -22.24 14.09 15.99
CA PHE A 531 -23.30 14.75 15.22
C PHE A 531 -23.71 16.09 15.89
N ARG A 532 -23.99 17.07 15.04
CA ARG A 532 -24.56 18.34 15.50
C ARG A 532 -26.01 18.10 15.99
N SER A 533 -26.27 18.31 17.26
CA SER A 533 -27.63 18.31 17.81
C SER A 533 -28.38 19.56 17.35
N ARG A 534 -29.61 19.41 16.85
CA ARG A 534 -30.54 20.55 16.62
C ARG A 534 -31.23 21.02 17.91
N VAL A 535 -31.10 20.28 18.98
CA VAL A 535 -31.74 20.58 20.28
C VAL A 535 -30.65 20.81 21.31
N VAL A 536 -30.65 22.04 21.86
CA VAL A 536 -30.14 22.46 23.17
C VAL A 536 -29.20 21.43 23.87
N ALA A 537 -27.91 21.78 23.88
CA ALA A 537 -26.91 21.38 24.88
C ALA A 537 -27.10 20.01 25.59
N GLU A 538 -27.15 18.92 24.86
CA GLU A 538 -26.86 17.62 25.44
C GLU A 538 -25.47 17.17 25.00
N LYS A 539 -24.69 16.64 25.96
CA LYS A 539 -23.30 16.23 25.80
C LYS A 539 -23.12 15.35 24.56
N PRO A 540 -22.02 15.52 23.81
CA PRO A 540 -21.70 14.64 22.66
C PRO A 540 -21.66 13.18 23.14
N THR A 541 -22.54 12.35 22.62
CA THR A 541 -22.49 10.90 22.87
C THR A 541 -21.42 10.29 21.97
N ASN A 542 -20.22 10.20 22.50
CA ASN A 542 -19.22 9.28 21.96
C ASN A 542 -19.81 7.87 22.06
N THR A 543 -20.07 7.21 20.96
CA THR A 543 -20.65 5.86 21.01
C THR A 543 -19.60 4.81 20.73
N PRO A 544 -19.16 4.13 21.79
CA PRO A 544 -18.17 3.06 21.73
C PRO A 544 -18.72 1.83 21.00
N PHE A 545 -17.85 1.05 20.35
CA PHE A 545 -18.23 -0.21 19.73
C PHE A 545 -18.23 -1.37 20.74
N LYS A 546 -19.15 -2.32 20.57
CA LYS A 546 -19.20 -3.54 21.39
C LYS A 546 -18.12 -4.53 20.93
N ILE A 547 -17.43 -5.12 21.88
CA ILE A 547 -16.37 -6.10 21.64
C ILE A 547 -17.00 -7.49 21.65
N SER A 548 -16.87 -8.22 20.51
CA SER A 548 -17.26 -9.62 20.43
C SER A 548 -16.23 -10.52 21.13
N ALA A 549 -16.63 -11.73 21.54
CA ALA A 549 -15.72 -12.69 22.17
C ALA A 549 -14.46 -12.99 21.32
N ASN A 550 -14.62 -13.10 19.99
CA ASN A 550 -13.49 -13.32 19.09
C ASN A 550 -12.53 -12.12 19.05
N LEU A 551 -13.07 -10.89 19.07
CA LEU A 551 -12.27 -9.68 19.10
C LEU A 551 -11.57 -9.52 20.46
N ALA A 552 -12.25 -9.85 21.55
CA ALA A 552 -11.66 -9.87 22.90
C ALA A 552 -10.43 -10.77 22.96
N GLN A 553 -10.55 -11.97 22.45
CA GLN A 553 -9.43 -12.94 22.44
C GLN A 553 -8.28 -12.53 21.51
N SER A 554 -8.59 -11.99 20.32
CA SER A 554 -7.56 -11.69 19.31
C SER A 554 -6.85 -10.36 19.51
N ALA A 555 -7.52 -9.37 20.11
CA ALA A 555 -7.02 -8.00 20.16
C ALA A 555 -6.82 -7.46 21.59
N PHE A 556 -7.41 -8.06 22.60
CA PHE A 556 -7.34 -7.61 23.98
C PHE A 556 -6.77 -8.67 24.94
N GLY A 557 -5.91 -9.55 24.46
CA GLY A 557 -5.29 -10.59 25.27
C GLY A 557 -4.40 -10.08 26.42
N ASN A 558 -4.03 -8.81 26.37
CA ASN A 558 -3.30 -8.09 27.42
C ASN A 558 -4.22 -7.33 28.41
N VAL A 559 -5.54 -7.48 28.28
CA VAL A 559 -6.54 -6.84 29.15
C VAL A 559 -7.41 -7.90 29.82
N ALA A 560 -7.38 -7.98 31.12
CA ALA A 560 -8.16 -8.93 31.93
C ALA A 560 -8.90 -8.20 33.08
N PRO A 561 -10.23 -8.32 33.17
CA PRO A 561 -11.14 -8.96 32.22
C PRO A 561 -11.16 -8.25 30.87
N ALA A 562 -11.51 -8.98 29.79
CA ALA A 562 -11.61 -8.38 28.48
C ALA A 562 -12.65 -7.25 28.47
N PRO A 563 -12.38 -6.13 27.80
CA PRO A 563 -13.32 -5.03 27.69
C PRO A 563 -14.56 -5.50 26.89
N TYR A 564 -15.72 -5.04 27.27
CA TYR A 564 -16.97 -5.32 26.54
C TYR A 564 -17.30 -4.23 25.52
N GLN A 565 -16.65 -3.07 25.64
CA GLN A 565 -16.88 -1.90 24.83
C GLN A 565 -15.59 -1.08 24.74
N ALA A 566 -15.32 -0.48 23.58
CA ALA A 566 -14.17 0.38 23.37
C ALA A 566 -14.45 1.49 22.36
N TYR A 567 -13.67 2.57 22.46
CA TYR A 567 -13.60 3.64 21.49
C TYR A 567 -12.15 4.04 21.27
N PHE A 568 -11.77 4.21 20.01
CA PHE A 568 -10.45 4.70 19.62
C PHE A 568 -10.58 5.68 18.45
N THR A 569 -10.10 6.88 18.61
CA THR A 569 -10.15 7.92 17.56
C THR A 569 -9.61 7.45 16.21
N TYR A 570 -8.53 6.69 16.21
CA TYR A 570 -7.90 6.17 15.00
C TYR A 570 -8.17 4.67 14.74
N GLY A 571 -9.18 4.12 15.42
CA GLY A 571 -9.49 2.70 15.37
C GLY A 571 -8.57 1.86 16.26
N LEU A 572 -8.91 0.57 16.39
CA LEU A 572 -8.13 -0.37 17.19
C LEU A 572 -6.83 -0.73 16.49
N ALA A 573 -5.72 -0.33 17.06
CA ALA A 573 -4.38 -0.62 16.58
C ALA A 573 -3.48 -1.12 17.72
N HIS A 574 -2.40 -1.80 17.37
CA HIS A 574 -1.40 -2.28 18.31
C HIS A 574 -0.02 -1.77 17.91
N GLU A 575 0.75 -1.39 18.93
CA GLU A 575 2.15 -0.99 18.81
C GLU A 575 3.05 -1.98 19.54
N ASN A 576 4.27 -2.14 19.04
CA ASN A 576 5.27 -2.93 19.76
C ASN A 576 6.00 -2.01 20.74
N VAL A 577 5.82 -2.28 22.02
CA VAL A 577 6.50 -1.55 23.10
C VAL A 577 7.34 -2.55 23.91
N ASP A 578 8.65 -2.39 23.86
CA ASP A 578 9.62 -3.28 24.55
C ASP A 578 9.46 -4.78 24.22
N GLY A 579 9.09 -5.08 22.97
CA GLY A 579 8.90 -6.46 22.50
C GLY A 579 7.51 -7.04 22.76
N GLU A 580 6.61 -6.32 23.42
CA GLU A 580 5.25 -6.74 23.70
C GLU A 580 4.23 -5.91 22.90
N SER A 581 3.09 -6.52 22.59
CA SER A 581 1.98 -5.85 21.92
C SER A 581 1.23 -4.97 22.90
N ALA A 582 1.11 -3.67 22.63
CA ALA A 582 0.35 -2.70 23.41
C ALA A 582 -0.81 -2.14 22.56
N ILE A 583 -1.93 -1.84 23.18
CA ILE A 583 -3.08 -1.21 22.54
C ILE A 583 -2.75 0.26 22.29
N PHE A 584 -2.74 0.72 21.06
CA PHE A 584 -2.56 2.11 20.71
C PHE A 584 -3.81 2.90 21.12
N ALA A 585 -3.64 3.87 21.98
CA ALA A 585 -4.72 4.62 22.63
C ALA A 585 -4.53 6.13 22.46
N HIS A 586 -4.38 6.57 21.21
CA HIS A 586 -4.35 7.99 20.89
C HIS A 586 -5.59 8.70 21.44
N PRO A 587 -5.49 9.86 22.10
CA PRO A 587 -6.66 10.62 22.54
C PRO A 587 -7.59 11.06 21.39
N ASP A 588 -8.88 10.95 21.52
CA ASP A 588 -9.64 10.34 22.65
C ASP A 588 -9.75 8.83 22.47
N SER A 589 -9.43 8.08 23.51
CA SER A 589 -9.65 6.62 23.50
C SER A 589 -10.24 6.16 24.82
N ASP A 590 -11.11 5.17 24.75
CA ASP A 590 -11.89 4.69 25.87
C ASP A 590 -12.03 3.16 25.86
N LEU A 591 -11.94 2.51 27.03
CA LEU A 591 -12.15 1.09 27.25
C LEU A 591 -13.08 0.89 28.45
N TRP A 592 -14.12 0.08 28.32
CA TRP A 592 -15.02 -0.26 29.43
C TRP A 592 -14.91 -1.74 29.79
N LEU A 593 -14.62 -1.99 31.05
CA LEU A 593 -14.47 -3.32 31.64
C LEU A 593 -15.48 -3.52 32.77
N ARG A 594 -15.96 -4.77 32.92
CA ARG A 594 -16.71 -5.16 34.09
C ARG A 594 -15.77 -5.81 35.09
N PRO A 595 -15.47 -5.18 36.24
CA PRO A 595 -14.60 -5.78 37.22
C PRO A 595 -15.22 -7.04 37.80
N PRO A 596 -14.43 -8.07 38.16
CA PRO A 596 -14.90 -9.16 39.01
C PRO A 596 -15.42 -8.62 40.35
N ALA A 597 -16.51 -9.19 40.86
CA ALA A 597 -17.14 -8.73 42.11
C ALA A 597 -16.20 -8.85 43.34
N ASP A 598 -15.26 -9.80 43.29
CA ASP A 598 -14.24 -10.06 44.29
C ASP A 598 -12.88 -9.36 44.01
N ALA A 599 -12.83 -8.45 43.04
CA ALA A 599 -11.61 -7.75 42.73
C ALA A 599 -11.07 -6.95 43.92
N THR A 600 -9.76 -7.05 44.16
CA THR A 600 -9.05 -6.40 45.26
C THR A 600 -7.98 -5.40 44.80
N GLN A 601 -7.61 -5.44 43.52
CA GLN A 601 -6.57 -4.58 42.96
C GLN A 601 -6.73 -4.37 41.46
N ILE A 602 -6.22 -3.24 40.99
CA ILE A 602 -6.02 -2.97 39.57
C ILE A 602 -4.53 -2.78 39.35
N LYS A 603 -3.97 -3.48 38.32
CA LYS A 603 -2.62 -3.30 37.83
C LYS A 603 -2.69 -2.90 36.36
N TRP A 604 -1.90 -1.91 35.96
CA TRP A 604 -1.85 -1.55 34.55
C TRP A 604 -0.48 -0.97 34.16
N GLU A 605 -0.19 -1.09 32.88
CA GLU A 605 0.99 -0.53 32.26
C GLU A 605 0.57 0.35 31.07
N PHE A 606 1.13 1.55 30.98
CA PHE A 606 0.73 2.57 30.03
C PHE A 606 1.87 3.52 29.71
N GLY A 607 1.72 4.39 28.72
CA GLY A 607 2.72 5.39 28.38
C GLY A 607 2.50 6.04 27.03
N LEU A 608 3.50 6.84 26.62
CA LEU A 608 3.58 7.38 25.26
C LEU A 608 4.77 6.75 24.52
N LEU A 609 4.59 6.51 23.21
CA LEU A 609 5.67 5.98 22.36
C LEU A 609 6.86 6.95 22.34
N ALA A 610 8.09 6.45 22.35
CA ALA A 610 9.30 7.27 22.35
C ALA A 610 9.32 8.30 21.20
N ARG A 611 8.80 7.92 20.04
CA ARG A 611 8.64 8.80 18.87
C ARG A 611 7.68 9.98 19.11
N ALA A 612 6.87 9.98 20.18
CA ALA A 612 5.99 11.09 20.51
C ALA A 612 6.76 12.29 21.12
N TYR A 613 7.92 12.06 21.72
CA TYR A 613 8.68 13.08 22.45
C TYR A 613 10.18 13.17 22.07
N GLU A 614 10.72 12.21 21.31
CA GLU A 614 12.14 12.24 20.88
C GLU A 614 12.35 12.94 19.53
N ARG A 615 11.28 13.39 18.87
CA ARG A 615 11.34 14.06 17.56
C ARG A 615 11.86 15.49 17.69
N THR A 616 12.36 16.00 16.55
CA THR A 616 12.83 17.39 16.40
C THR A 616 11.79 18.29 15.72
N ASP A 617 10.83 17.71 15.04
CA ASP A 617 9.84 18.40 14.19
C ASP A 617 8.43 18.52 14.83
N GLY A 618 8.34 18.27 16.13
CA GLY A 618 7.12 18.34 16.92
C GLY A 618 7.12 17.31 18.04
N LYS A 619 6.47 17.61 19.15
CA LYS A 619 6.37 16.75 20.33
C LYS A 619 4.99 16.81 20.92
N THR A 620 4.59 15.75 21.63
CA THR A 620 3.38 15.73 22.44
C THR A 620 3.44 16.83 23.52
N ASP A 621 2.31 17.41 23.82
CA ASP A 621 2.13 18.30 24.99
C ASP A 621 1.66 17.56 26.24
N GLY A 622 1.47 16.24 26.12
CA GLY A 622 1.08 15.33 27.18
C GLY A 622 -0.30 14.73 27.02
N VAL A 623 -0.47 13.54 27.62
CA VAL A 623 -1.73 12.80 27.61
C VAL A 623 -2.16 12.50 29.03
N GLU A 624 -3.43 12.78 29.33
CA GLU A 624 -4.05 12.42 30.59
C GLU A 624 -4.64 11.01 30.51
N PHE A 625 -4.20 10.15 31.41
CA PHE A 625 -4.73 8.80 31.62
C PHE A 625 -5.64 8.78 32.84
N THR A 626 -6.88 8.35 32.64
CA THR A 626 -7.87 8.33 33.73
C THR A 626 -8.55 6.94 33.81
N ILE A 627 -8.79 6.48 35.03
CA ILE A 627 -9.62 5.32 35.32
C ILE A 627 -10.78 5.80 36.19
N THR A 628 -12.00 5.63 35.74
CA THR A 628 -13.20 5.96 36.49
C THR A 628 -14.05 4.71 36.76
N GLY A 629 -14.66 4.64 37.94
CA GLY A 629 -15.73 3.70 38.24
C GLY A 629 -17.06 4.37 37.96
N GLU A 630 -17.84 3.84 37.02
CA GLU A 630 -19.14 4.37 36.60
C GLU A 630 -20.29 3.51 37.08
N GLN A 631 -21.37 4.11 37.59
CA GLN A 631 -22.58 3.43 38.04
C GLN A 631 -23.71 3.56 37.02
N ALA A 632 -24.67 2.67 37.09
CA ALA A 632 -25.83 2.68 36.19
C ALA A 632 -26.70 3.93 36.31
N ASP A 633 -26.64 4.64 37.46
CA ASP A 633 -27.34 5.91 37.71
C ASP A 633 -26.62 7.12 37.13
N GLY A 634 -25.50 6.92 36.48
CA GLY A 634 -24.66 7.98 35.91
C GLY A 634 -23.66 8.61 36.89
N SER A 635 -23.63 8.20 38.14
CA SER A 635 -22.62 8.61 39.09
C SER A 635 -21.26 7.99 38.73
N SER A 636 -20.16 8.71 38.97
CA SER A 636 -18.82 8.21 38.71
C SER A 636 -17.83 8.64 39.79
N ARG A 637 -16.83 7.81 40.04
CA ARG A 637 -15.71 8.13 40.92
C ARG A 637 -14.40 7.99 40.17
N VAL A 638 -13.49 8.92 40.37
CA VAL A 638 -12.13 8.81 39.82
C VAL A 638 -11.34 7.82 40.65
N VAL A 639 -10.91 6.74 40.04
CA VAL A 639 -10.06 5.69 40.64
C VAL A 639 -8.58 6.03 40.46
N PHE A 640 -8.20 6.58 39.29
CA PHE A 640 -6.86 7.03 38.98
C PHE A 640 -6.91 8.17 37.97
N ARG A 641 -5.96 9.09 38.07
CA ARG A 641 -5.76 10.18 37.11
C ARG A 641 -4.32 10.62 37.11
N ARG A 642 -3.68 10.64 35.93
CA ARG A 642 -2.30 11.12 35.77
C ARG A 642 -2.08 11.69 34.38
N LEU A 643 -1.53 12.89 34.31
CA LEU A 643 -1.02 13.49 33.11
C LEU A 643 0.45 13.06 32.92
N LEU A 644 0.75 12.41 31.79
CA LEU A 644 2.12 12.15 31.35
C LEU A 644 2.56 13.22 30.35
N ASP A 645 3.67 13.87 30.66
CA ASP A 645 4.31 14.89 29.81
C ASP A 645 5.80 14.53 29.58
N PRO A 646 6.08 13.48 28.75
CA PRO A 646 7.43 12.97 28.57
C PRO A 646 8.34 13.94 27.80
N ALA A 647 7.78 14.94 27.10
CA ALA A 647 8.57 15.97 26.44
C ALA A 647 9.29 16.85 27.47
N ASN A 648 8.62 17.22 28.55
CA ASN A 648 9.13 18.12 29.60
C ASN A 648 9.57 17.36 30.85
N ARG A 649 9.07 16.16 31.14
CA ARG A 649 9.34 15.39 32.35
C ARG A 649 9.97 14.03 32.03
N ALA A 650 11.25 13.86 32.35
CA ALA A 650 11.95 12.60 32.10
C ALA A 650 11.33 11.38 32.83
N ALA A 651 10.72 11.61 34.01
CA ALA A 651 10.04 10.56 34.77
C ALA A 651 8.77 10.00 34.08
N ASP A 652 8.20 10.73 33.11
CA ASP A 652 7.02 10.30 32.36
C ASP A 652 7.38 9.56 31.06
N ARG A 653 8.68 9.36 30.79
CA ARG A 653 9.17 8.64 29.61
C ARG A 653 9.10 7.12 29.79
N GLY A 654 8.86 6.44 28.67
CA GLY A 654 8.80 4.98 28.64
C GLY A 654 7.53 4.41 29.29
N ARG A 655 7.58 3.12 29.61
CA ARG A 655 6.46 2.37 30.16
C ARG A 655 6.28 2.66 31.64
N GLN A 656 5.14 3.22 32.00
CA GLN A 656 4.69 3.47 33.37
C GLN A 656 3.97 2.23 33.90
N ARG A 657 4.09 1.96 35.21
CA ARG A 657 3.44 0.85 35.89
C ARG A 657 2.79 1.33 37.16
N GLU A 658 1.52 0.99 37.32
CA GLU A 658 0.74 1.34 38.49
C GLU A 658 0.02 0.13 39.06
N ASN A 659 -0.20 0.14 40.37
CA ASN A 659 -0.94 -0.87 41.09
C ASN A 659 -1.65 -0.23 42.26
N ILE A 660 -2.97 -0.34 42.30
CA ILE A 660 -3.78 0.22 43.40
C ILE A 660 -4.71 -0.82 44.00
N ALA A 661 -4.98 -0.70 45.29
CA ALA A 661 -6.06 -1.42 45.93
C ALA A 661 -7.40 -0.93 45.38
N TYR A 662 -8.27 -1.84 45.00
CA TYR A 662 -9.57 -1.53 44.41
C TYR A 662 -10.63 -2.53 44.89
N ARG A 663 -11.77 -1.99 45.21
CA ARG A 663 -12.99 -2.81 45.45
C ARG A 663 -14.12 -2.25 44.63
N PRO A 664 -14.75 -3.08 43.77
CA PRO A 664 -15.87 -2.64 42.96
C PRO A 664 -17.09 -2.36 43.83
N MET A 665 -17.89 -1.39 43.43
CA MET A 665 -19.25 -1.22 43.90
C MET A 665 -20.18 -2.13 43.09
N ASP A 666 -21.36 -2.45 43.62
CA ASP A 666 -22.30 -3.29 42.91
C ASP A 666 -22.73 -2.66 41.57
N GLY A 667 -22.61 -3.42 40.51
CA GLY A 667 -22.90 -2.94 39.15
C GLY A 667 -21.88 -1.92 38.54
N GLU A 668 -20.78 -1.61 39.22
CA GLU A 668 -19.77 -0.66 38.76
C GLU A 668 -19.06 -1.15 37.49
N VAL A 669 -18.85 -0.24 36.57
CA VAL A 669 -18.08 -0.42 35.36
C VAL A 669 -16.77 0.41 35.42
N LEU A 670 -15.65 -0.19 35.14
CA LEU A 670 -14.37 0.55 35.01
C LEU A 670 -14.23 1.11 33.59
N HIS A 671 -13.99 2.39 33.52
CA HIS A 671 -13.74 3.14 32.29
C HIS A 671 -12.31 3.66 32.29
N PHE A 672 -11.48 3.12 31.39
CA PHE A 672 -10.10 3.56 31.13
C PHE A 672 -10.13 4.53 29.96
N SER A 673 -9.59 5.73 30.13
CA SER A 673 -9.63 6.75 29.10
C SER A 673 -8.29 7.45 28.91
N THR A 674 -8.03 7.91 27.68
CA THR A 674 -6.96 8.85 27.35
C THR A 674 -7.56 10.12 26.80
N ARG A 675 -7.04 11.27 27.27
CA ARG A 675 -7.48 12.60 26.82
C ARG A 675 -6.25 13.46 26.51
N PRO A 676 -6.31 14.36 25.50
CA PRO A 676 -5.22 15.28 25.23
C PRO A 676 -5.06 16.30 26.35
N ASN A 677 -3.87 16.85 26.50
CA ASN A 677 -3.65 17.95 27.42
C ASN A 677 -4.18 19.28 26.83
N GLN A 678 -3.59 19.76 25.74
CA GLN A 678 -4.04 20.97 25.05
C GLN A 678 -4.50 20.62 23.60
N ASP A 679 -3.71 19.83 22.89
CA ASP A 679 -4.05 19.37 21.55
C ASP A 679 -3.78 17.86 21.42
N THR A 680 -4.05 17.29 20.25
CA THR A 680 -3.87 15.85 19.98
C THR A 680 -2.61 15.55 19.17
N ASN A 681 -1.76 16.54 18.90
CA ASN A 681 -0.59 16.38 18.06
C ASN A 681 0.48 15.52 18.75
N PHE A 682 0.90 14.47 18.09
CA PHE A 682 1.94 13.54 18.59
C PHE A 682 1.57 12.78 19.88
N ASP A 683 0.31 12.76 20.27
CA ASP A 683 -0.18 12.11 21.50
C ASP A 683 -0.31 10.59 21.33
N TRP A 684 0.79 9.94 20.93
CA TRP A 684 0.83 8.51 20.66
C TRP A 684 0.90 7.70 21.95
N ALA A 685 -0.23 7.67 22.65
CA ALA A 685 -0.43 6.94 23.90
C ALA A 685 -0.73 5.45 23.67
N TYR A 686 -0.51 4.63 24.70
CA TYR A 686 -0.81 3.21 24.68
C TYR A 686 -1.18 2.65 26.07
N TRP A 687 -1.97 1.58 26.04
CA TRP A 687 -2.16 0.66 27.17
C TRP A 687 -1.42 -0.64 26.86
N ALA A 688 -0.39 -0.99 27.65
CA ALA A 688 0.41 -2.19 27.43
C ALA A 688 -0.24 -3.43 28.12
N ARG A 689 -0.73 -3.24 29.34
CA ARG A 689 -1.38 -4.29 30.14
C ARG A 689 -2.40 -3.71 31.07
N ILE A 690 -3.52 -4.39 31.26
CA ILE A 690 -4.54 -4.05 32.26
C ILE A 690 -5.00 -5.35 32.92
N GLU A 691 -4.94 -5.42 34.25
CA GLU A 691 -5.40 -6.56 35.05
C GLU A 691 -6.22 -6.07 36.25
N VAL A 692 -7.45 -6.54 36.35
CA VAL A 692 -8.35 -6.30 37.48
C VAL A 692 -8.57 -7.65 38.18
N LYS A 693 -8.04 -7.79 39.39
CA LYS A 693 -8.01 -9.03 40.14
C LYS A 693 -8.53 -8.85 41.57
#